data_d8f618e6d3c03959e8228fa4b2a92928
#
_entry.id   d8f618e6d3c03959e8228fa4b2a92928
#
_cell.length_a   1.000
_cell.length_b   1.000
_cell.length_c   1.000
_cell.angle_alpha   90.00
_cell.angle_beta   90.00
_cell.angle_gamma   90.00
#
_symmetry.space_group_name_H-M   'P 1'
#
loop_
_entity.id
_entity.type
_entity.pdbx_description
1 polymer ?
#
loop_
_entity_poly.entity_id
_entity_poly.type
_entity_poly.pdbx_seq_one_letter_code
_entity_poly.pdbx_strand_id
1 'polypeptide(L)'
;MSEEKKSLNFLEQIIEQDLTNGLDKKKLHFRFPPEPNGHLHIGHAASICLNFGLGLKYDAPVNLRFDDTNPAKEEQEYVDAIKKDIKWLGFKWANELYSSDYFQQLYDWAIQMINAGLAYVDNQSSAKIAEQKGTPTEVGTHSPNRDRPVKENLELFEKMKKGEFPEGSHVLRAKIDMESPNMHMRDPIMYRVLNREHHRTGNTWSIYPMYDWAHGQSDYIEQISHSLCTLEFKSHRPLYDWCLDQVFLDKDLRPKQREFARRNLSYTVMSKRKLLQLVEEGHVNGWDDPRMPTISGLRRRGYTPNAIRKFSEVSGISKRDNVTDVALLEFCIKDDLNKTAPRIMAVLNPVKVVITNYPEGKEEWLDAENNPEDENAGNREVPFSKEIYIEKEDFREQANKKFFRLKLGKEVRLKNAYIIKAESVVKNENDEIVEIHCTYDPLSRSVKGTLHWVSIQHAVKAEVRLYDRLFSDEAPDNHKDKDFKEFINPNSLKVNTNVFVEPSLRKSKIGDKFQFQRLGYFCVDDDSTSEQLVFNRTVALNDSWAKIEKKGKQQVKPINNKVIDDLLAVSNKYLKSREDEDRLVLLEQISELSKKVEFQNVFDLIKTATSNKEYFTXLIAFNKSNIMESMTKDHYQTIKDFINSALQMKNSFVRYQAVDFIYLNSNFKDDFITLLKNMEVEERNSTISERLKQILN
;
A
#
# COMPACT_ATOMS: atom_id res chain seq x y z
N MET A 1 -19.50 10.51 -29.16
CA MET A 1 -19.06 9.40 -28.31
C MET A 1 -19.90 9.43 -27.04
N SER A 2 -20.69 8.37 -26.78
CA SER A 2 -21.48 8.28 -25.55
C SER A 2 -20.50 8.17 -24.37
N GLU A 3 -20.58 9.10 -23.43
CA GLU A 3 -19.88 8.96 -22.15
C GLU A 3 -20.31 7.63 -21.52
N GLU A 4 -19.40 6.68 -21.41
CA GLU A 4 -19.64 5.46 -20.62
C GLU A 4 -19.98 5.89 -19.19
N LYS A 5 -21.21 5.67 -18.78
CA LYS A 5 -21.64 5.92 -17.39
C LYS A 5 -20.82 5.03 -16.47
N LYS A 6 -19.83 5.60 -15.83
CA LYS A 6 -19.00 4.92 -14.83
C LYS A 6 -19.92 4.38 -13.72
N SER A 7 -19.78 3.10 -13.41
CA SER A 7 -20.58 2.46 -12.36
C SER A 7 -20.32 3.11 -11.00
N LEU A 8 -21.37 3.38 -10.24
CA LEU A 8 -21.26 3.96 -8.90
C LEU A 8 -20.58 2.98 -7.93
N ASN A 9 -19.62 3.46 -7.16
CA ASN A 9 -19.09 2.68 -6.06
C ASN A 9 -20.15 2.54 -4.94
N PHE A 10 -19.91 1.66 -3.97
CA PHE A 10 -20.94 1.33 -2.98
C PHE A 10 -21.31 2.53 -2.05
N LEU A 11 -20.37 3.45 -1.80
CA LEU A 11 -20.68 4.66 -1.00
C LEU A 11 -21.55 5.62 -1.80
N GLU A 12 -21.24 5.79 -3.08
CA GLU A 12 -22.07 6.56 -3.99
C GLU A 12 -23.49 5.96 -4.08
N GLN A 13 -23.60 4.63 -4.13
CA GLN A 13 -24.90 3.93 -4.12
C GLN A 13 -25.69 4.26 -2.85
N ILE A 14 -25.02 4.28 -1.68
CA ILE A 14 -25.65 4.65 -0.41
C ILE A 14 -26.17 6.11 -0.45
N ILE A 15 -25.33 7.03 -0.93
CA ILE A 15 -25.70 8.45 -1.05
C ILE A 15 -26.91 8.61 -1.98
N GLU A 16 -26.89 7.97 -3.16
CA GLU A 16 -28.00 8.03 -4.11
C GLU A 16 -29.29 7.44 -3.51
N GLN A 17 -29.16 6.35 -2.75
CA GLN A 17 -30.30 5.74 -2.03
C GLN A 17 -30.85 6.70 -0.98
N ASP A 18 -30.01 7.36 -0.20
CA ASP A 18 -30.46 8.32 0.82
C ASP A 18 -31.13 9.55 0.16
N LEU A 19 -30.60 10.02 -0.97
CA LEU A 19 -31.24 11.11 -1.74
C LEU A 19 -32.63 10.67 -2.27
N THR A 20 -32.72 9.45 -2.80
CA THR A 20 -34.00 8.86 -3.28
C THR A 20 -34.99 8.72 -2.12
N ASN A 21 -34.51 8.40 -0.93
CA ASN A 21 -35.34 8.26 0.29
C ASN A 21 -35.71 9.61 0.92
N GLY A 22 -35.38 10.73 0.29
CA GLY A 22 -35.84 12.06 0.70
C GLY A 22 -34.79 12.93 1.41
N LEU A 23 -33.52 12.52 1.47
CA LEU A 23 -32.48 13.41 1.94
C LEU A 23 -32.33 14.57 0.97
N ASP A 24 -32.48 15.80 1.45
CA ASP A 24 -32.24 16.99 0.61
C ASP A 24 -30.75 17.03 0.20
N LYS A 25 -30.51 17.16 -1.10
CA LYS A 25 -29.15 17.27 -1.66
C LYS A 25 -28.33 18.40 -0.98
N LYS A 26 -28.99 19.49 -0.61
CA LYS A 26 -28.36 20.64 0.06
C LYS A 26 -27.83 20.30 1.48
N LYS A 27 -28.29 19.18 2.05
CA LYS A 27 -27.83 18.68 3.36
C LYS A 27 -26.67 17.69 3.24
N LEU A 28 -26.23 17.37 2.01
CA LEU A 28 -25.02 16.56 1.86
C LEU A 28 -23.82 17.35 2.37
N HIS A 29 -23.07 16.75 3.27
CA HIS A 29 -21.93 17.37 3.92
C HIS A 29 -20.96 16.26 4.35
N PHE A 30 -19.70 16.41 3.99
CA PHE A 30 -18.66 15.42 4.29
C PHE A 30 -17.56 16.08 5.15
N ARG A 31 -16.65 15.29 5.65
CA ARG A 31 -15.49 15.81 6.36
C ARG A 31 -14.30 14.86 6.26
N PHE A 32 -13.10 15.40 6.35
CA PHE A 32 -11.86 14.66 6.57
C PHE A 32 -11.38 15.02 7.99
N PRO A 33 -11.35 14.03 8.93
CA PRO A 33 -11.09 14.31 10.33
C PRO A 33 -9.74 13.76 10.80
N PRO A 34 -8.60 14.33 10.37
CA PRO A 34 -7.30 13.79 10.78
C PRO A 34 -7.00 14.14 12.25
N GLU A 35 -6.38 13.20 12.96
CA GLU A 35 -5.75 13.45 14.25
C GLU A 35 -4.38 14.11 13.98
N PRO A 36 -4.06 15.30 14.56
CA PRO A 36 -2.81 16.01 14.28
C PRO A 36 -1.63 15.44 15.08
N ASN A 37 -1.31 14.16 14.85
CA ASN A 37 -0.31 13.39 15.60
C ASN A 37 0.72 12.71 14.67
N GLY A 38 0.92 13.24 13.48
CA GLY A 38 1.92 12.71 12.52
C GLY A 38 1.61 13.09 11.08
N HIS A 39 2.57 12.82 10.22
CA HIS A 39 2.47 13.09 8.79
C HIS A 39 1.50 12.13 8.09
N LEU A 40 0.81 12.64 7.07
CA LEU A 40 -0.11 11.85 6.26
C LEU A 40 0.67 10.94 5.28
N HIS A 41 0.14 9.75 5.04
CA HIS A 41 0.68 8.80 4.07
C HIS A 41 -0.33 8.50 2.96
N ILE A 42 0.06 7.69 1.99
CA ILE A 42 -0.76 7.36 0.80
C ILE A 42 -2.15 6.79 1.17
N GLY A 43 -2.28 6.12 2.30
CA GLY A 43 -3.58 5.64 2.80
C GLY A 43 -4.51 6.79 3.17
N HIS A 44 -3.97 7.84 3.79
CA HIS A 44 -4.75 9.07 4.09
C HIS A 44 -5.11 9.81 2.80
N ALA A 45 -4.21 9.81 1.80
CA ALA A 45 -4.51 10.41 0.49
C ALA A 45 -5.75 9.77 -0.14
N ALA A 46 -5.93 8.44 0.01
CA ALA A 46 -7.13 7.75 -0.48
C ALA A 46 -8.40 8.26 0.23
N SER A 47 -8.34 8.49 1.54
CA SER A 47 -9.48 9.03 2.32
C SER A 47 -9.77 10.49 1.94
N ILE A 48 -8.73 11.29 1.72
CA ILE A 48 -8.86 12.68 1.24
C ILE A 48 -9.54 12.69 -0.14
N CYS A 49 -8.99 11.90 -1.09
CA CYS A 49 -9.55 11.81 -2.45
C CYS A 49 -11.01 11.34 -2.43
N LEU A 50 -11.38 10.42 -1.53
CA LEU A 50 -12.74 9.95 -1.37
C LEU A 50 -13.67 11.09 -0.90
N ASN A 51 -13.38 11.70 0.25
CA ASN A 51 -14.25 12.71 0.85
C ASN A 51 -14.38 13.95 -0.05
N PHE A 52 -13.23 14.48 -0.50
CA PHE A 52 -13.23 15.67 -1.38
C PHE A 52 -13.76 15.34 -2.78
N GLY A 53 -13.51 14.14 -3.27
CA GLY A 53 -14.05 13.67 -4.55
C GLY A 53 -15.58 13.59 -4.53
N LEU A 54 -16.16 13.08 -3.43
CA LEU A 54 -17.62 13.09 -3.24
C LEU A 54 -18.16 14.52 -3.14
N GLY A 55 -17.45 15.39 -2.42
CA GLY A 55 -17.80 16.80 -2.32
C GLY A 55 -17.90 17.45 -3.71
N LEU A 56 -16.87 17.23 -4.54
CA LEU A 56 -16.86 17.74 -5.92
C LEU A 56 -17.98 17.14 -6.78
N LYS A 57 -18.19 15.83 -6.67
CA LYS A 57 -19.20 15.10 -7.47
C LYS A 57 -20.62 15.56 -7.15
N TYR A 58 -20.92 15.79 -5.88
CA TYR A 58 -22.28 16.13 -5.42
C TYR A 58 -22.48 17.64 -5.23
N ASP A 59 -21.45 18.45 -5.46
CA ASP A 59 -21.45 19.89 -5.16
C ASP A 59 -21.79 20.13 -3.69
N ALA A 60 -21.11 19.41 -2.81
CA ALA A 60 -21.36 19.39 -1.36
C ALA A 60 -20.11 19.88 -0.60
N PRO A 61 -20.27 20.61 0.52
CA PRO A 61 -19.13 21.05 1.32
C PRO A 61 -18.40 19.87 1.97
N VAL A 62 -17.09 20.06 2.16
CA VAL A 62 -16.24 19.11 2.88
C VAL A 62 -15.46 19.89 3.94
N ASN A 63 -15.64 19.55 5.20
CA ASN A 63 -14.89 20.16 6.31
C ASN A 63 -13.54 19.46 6.50
N LEU A 64 -12.55 20.24 6.90
CA LEU A 64 -11.33 19.72 7.52
C LEU A 64 -11.52 19.92 9.03
N ARG A 65 -11.72 18.84 9.77
CA ARG A 65 -11.85 18.89 11.23
C ARG A 65 -10.69 18.16 11.88
N PHE A 66 -9.87 18.85 12.58
CA PHE A 66 -8.81 18.22 13.36
C PHE A 66 -9.42 17.55 14.59
N ASP A 67 -9.18 16.26 14.73
CA ASP A 67 -9.62 15.49 15.90
C ASP A 67 -8.55 15.61 16.99
N ASP A 68 -8.54 16.79 17.63
CA ASP A 68 -7.53 17.20 18.61
C ASP A 68 -8.01 16.93 20.04
N THR A 69 -8.31 15.66 20.34
CA THR A 69 -8.82 15.24 21.66
C THR A 69 -7.72 14.68 22.58
N ASN A 70 -6.46 14.66 22.13
CA ASN A 70 -5.35 14.04 22.88
C ASN A 70 -4.11 14.97 22.96
N PRO A 71 -4.06 15.88 23.97
CA PRO A 71 -2.98 16.86 24.07
C PRO A 71 -1.58 16.27 24.25
N ALA A 72 -1.48 14.97 24.53
CA ALA A 72 -0.17 14.32 24.72
C ALA A 72 0.57 14.03 23.39
N LYS A 73 -0.11 14.17 22.25
CA LYS A 73 0.42 13.75 20.94
C LYS A 73 0.26 14.78 19.83
N GLU A 74 -0.45 15.85 20.09
CA GLU A 74 -0.89 16.79 19.05
C GLU A 74 0.07 17.99 18.98
N GLU A 75 0.49 18.34 17.77
CA GLU A 75 1.43 19.43 17.53
C GLU A 75 1.02 20.28 16.33
N GLN A 76 1.27 21.59 16.44
CA GLN A 76 0.96 22.54 15.36
C GLN A 76 1.67 22.19 14.05
N GLU A 77 2.87 21.64 14.13
CA GLU A 77 3.62 21.18 12.94
C GLU A 77 2.79 20.20 12.11
N TYR A 78 2.11 19.25 12.76
CA TYR A 78 1.30 18.27 12.03
C TYR A 78 0.04 18.89 11.43
N VAL A 79 -0.57 19.85 12.12
CA VAL A 79 -1.70 20.63 11.57
C VAL A 79 -1.27 21.28 10.25
N ASP A 80 -0.12 21.97 10.25
CA ASP A 80 0.39 22.70 9.08
C ASP A 80 0.76 21.73 7.94
N ALA A 81 1.40 20.61 8.26
CA ALA A 81 1.76 19.56 7.29
C ALA A 81 0.51 18.98 6.62
N ILE A 82 -0.53 18.67 7.40
CA ILE A 82 -1.81 18.11 6.91
C ILE A 82 -2.47 19.12 5.93
N LYS A 83 -2.52 20.40 6.31
CA LYS A 83 -3.09 21.46 5.47
C LYS A 83 -2.31 21.60 4.15
N LYS A 84 -0.98 21.55 4.23
CA LYS A 84 -0.09 21.60 3.04
C LYS A 84 -0.37 20.42 2.12
N ASP A 85 -0.54 19.23 2.67
CA ASP A 85 -0.77 18.00 1.88
C ASP A 85 -2.12 18.03 1.16
N ILE A 86 -3.21 18.46 1.83
CA ILE A 86 -4.54 18.56 1.21
C ILE A 86 -4.53 19.59 0.07
N LYS A 87 -3.91 20.78 0.32
CA LYS A 87 -3.76 21.82 -0.71
C LYS A 87 -2.94 21.32 -1.89
N TRP A 88 -1.84 20.61 -1.61
CA TRP A 88 -1.00 20.03 -2.67
C TRP A 88 -1.77 19.02 -3.51
N LEU A 89 -2.64 18.21 -2.90
CA LEU A 89 -3.50 17.27 -3.64
C LEU A 89 -4.54 18.00 -4.51
N GLY A 90 -4.67 19.34 -4.40
CA GLY A 90 -5.56 20.16 -5.21
C GLY A 90 -6.95 20.36 -4.61
N PHE A 91 -7.13 20.06 -3.34
CA PHE A 91 -8.43 20.19 -2.67
C PHE A 91 -8.51 21.44 -1.79
N LYS A 92 -9.74 21.93 -1.61
CA LYS A 92 -10.09 23.04 -0.72
C LYS A 92 -11.19 22.57 0.21
N TRP A 93 -11.06 22.89 1.49
CA TRP A 93 -12.09 22.59 2.50
C TRP A 93 -13.04 23.77 2.66
N ALA A 94 -14.28 23.46 3.07
CA ALA A 94 -15.32 24.49 3.31
C ALA A 94 -15.05 25.22 4.63
N ASN A 95 -14.83 24.45 5.70
CA ASN A 95 -14.54 24.99 7.02
C ASN A 95 -13.33 24.25 7.61
N GLU A 96 -12.52 24.99 8.37
CA GLU A 96 -11.43 24.42 9.20
C GLU A 96 -11.91 24.45 10.65
N LEU A 97 -12.04 23.29 11.25
CA LEU A 97 -12.68 23.07 12.54
C LEU A 97 -11.80 22.17 13.40
N TYR A 98 -12.06 22.18 14.70
CA TYR A 98 -11.33 21.38 15.68
C TYR A 98 -12.31 20.76 16.66
N SER A 99 -12.09 19.53 17.09
CA SER A 99 -12.88 18.90 18.15
C SER A 99 -12.83 19.71 19.44
N SER A 100 -11.70 20.37 19.69
CA SER A 100 -11.55 21.28 20.85
C SER A 100 -12.49 22.50 20.82
N ASP A 101 -13.00 22.89 19.64
CA ASP A 101 -14.02 23.95 19.53
C ASP A 101 -15.33 23.56 20.24
N TYR A 102 -15.56 22.24 20.41
CA TYR A 102 -16.80 21.68 20.95
C TYR A 102 -16.65 21.16 22.37
N PHE A 103 -15.50 21.27 23.02
CA PHE A 103 -15.23 20.70 24.34
C PHE A 103 -16.29 21.12 25.39
N GLN A 104 -16.74 22.38 25.37
CA GLN A 104 -17.78 22.80 26.31
C GLN A 104 -19.12 22.09 26.05
N GLN A 105 -19.54 22.01 24.78
CA GLN A 105 -20.80 21.32 24.43
C GLN A 105 -20.72 19.83 24.75
N LEU A 106 -19.58 19.19 24.47
CA LEU A 106 -19.36 17.77 24.79
C LEU A 106 -19.42 17.54 26.31
N TYR A 107 -18.88 18.46 27.10
CA TYR A 107 -18.94 18.43 28.54
C TYR A 107 -20.38 18.59 29.04
N ASP A 108 -21.13 19.55 28.49
CA ASP A 108 -22.53 19.79 28.86
C ASP A 108 -23.41 18.55 28.55
N TRP A 109 -23.18 17.89 27.44
CA TRP A 109 -23.85 16.62 27.10
C TRP A 109 -23.42 15.49 28.06
N ALA A 110 -22.18 15.44 28.50
CA ALA A 110 -21.73 14.46 29.49
C ALA A 110 -22.45 14.69 30.86
N ILE A 111 -22.61 15.96 31.25
CA ILE A 111 -23.44 16.32 32.45
C ILE A 111 -24.90 15.83 32.27
N GLN A 112 -25.48 16.02 31.09
CA GLN A 112 -26.81 15.52 30.76
C GLN A 112 -26.87 13.99 30.89
N MET A 113 -25.86 13.28 30.41
CA MET A 113 -25.76 11.82 30.52
C MET A 113 -25.70 11.36 31.98
N ILE A 114 -24.92 12.06 32.83
CA ILE A 114 -24.85 11.74 34.28
C ILE A 114 -26.22 11.98 34.93
N ASN A 115 -26.89 13.10 34.65
CA ASN A 115 -28.22 13.41 35.18
C ASN A 115 -29.26 12.36 34.78
N ALA A 116 -29.14 11.80 33.59
CA ALA A 116 -30.03 10.74 33.09
C ALA A 116 -29.67 9.35 33.66
N GLY A 117 -28.61 9.23 34.46
CA GLY A 117 -28.13 7.95 34.99
C GLY A 117 -27.45 7.06 33.92
N LEU A 118 -27.02 7.66 32.83
CA LEU A 118 -26.41 6.97 31.68
C LEU A 118 -24.87 7.07 31.65
N ALA A 119 -24.28 7.70 32.68
CA ALA A 119 -22.85 7.77 32.84
C ALA A 119 -22.47 7.83 34.33
N TYR A 120 -21.28 7.32 34.65
CA TYR A 120 -20.78 7.30 36.04
C TYR A 120 -19.25 7.52 36.04
N VAL A 121 -18.75 8.10 37.11
CA VAL A 121 -17.33 8.29 37.36
C VAL A 121 -16.77 6.99 37.96
N ASP A 122 -15.68 6.48 37.35
CA ASP A 122 -15.00 5.28 37.82
C ASP A 122 -13.57 5.65 38.22
N ASN A 123 -13.19 5.30 39.45
CA ASN A 123 -11.82 5.58 39.98
C ASN A 123 -10.99 4.30 40.11
N GLN A 124 -11.36 3.26 39.35
CA GLN A 124 -10.57 2.05 39.27
C GLN A 124 -9.39 2.27 38.30
N SER A 125 -8.32 1.49 38.48
CA SER A 125 -7.15 1.51 37.60
C SER A 125 -7.53 1.05 36.18
N SER A 126 -6.79 1.50 35.20
CA SER A 126 -6.99 1.07 33.80
C SER A 126 -6.89 -0.44 33.63
N ALA A 127 -5.99 -1.09 34.39
CA ALA A 127 -5.83 -2.56 34.39
C ALA A 127 -7.11 -3.25 34.89
N LYS A 128 -7.71 -2.72 35.98
CA LYS A 128 -8.93 -3.29 36.54
C LYS A 128 -10.13 -3.09 35.61
N ILE A 129 -10.23 -1.93 34.99
CA ILE A 129 -11.28 -1.64 33.99
C ILE A 129 -11.15 -2.60 32.79
N ALA A 130 -9.90 -2.81 32.32
CA ALA A 130 -9.64 -3.74 31.22
C ALA A 130 -10.02 -5.19 31.57
N GLU A 131 -9.65 -5.63 32.78
CA GLU A 131 -10.03 -6.96 33.31
C GLU A 131 -11.57 -7.12 33.34
N GLN A 132 -12.27 -6.13 33.89
CA GLN A 132 -13.72 -6.15 33.98
C GLN A 132 -14.45 -6.16 32.65
N LYS A 133 -13.81 -5.63 31.59
CA LYS A 133 -14.39 -5.70 30.23
C LYS A 133 -14.49 -7.14 29.70
N GLY A 134 -13.70 -8.08 30.25
CA GLY A 134 -13.69 -9.46 29.80
C GLY A 134 -13.03 -9.63 28.46
N THR A 135 -13.48 -10.63 27.69
CA THR A 135 -12.96 -10.95 26.36
C THR A 135 -14.12 -11.02 25.36
N PRO A 136 -13.87 -11.14 24.06
CA PRO A 136 -14.96 -11.32 23.09
C PRO A 136 -15.84 -12.56 23.37
N THR A 137 -15.30 -13.55 24.08
CA THR A 137 -16.02 -14.80 24.41
C THR A 137 -16.47 -14.90 25.86
N GLU A 138 -16.09 -13.92 26.71
CA GLU A 138 -16.45 -13.88 28.10
C GLU A 138 -17.10 -12.53 28.41
N VAL A 139 -18.25 -12.54 29.05
CA VAL A 139 -18.96 -11.31 29.41
C VAL A 139 -18.18 -10.48 30.43
N GLY A 140 -18.42 -9.19 30.42
CA GLY A 140 -17.80 -8.28 31.38
C GLY A 140 -18.50 -8.32 32.74
N THR A 141 -17.88 -7.71 33.75
CA THR A 141 -18.42 -7.56 35.10
C THR A 141 -18.59 -6.08 35.43
N HIS A 142 -19.56 -5.77 36.24
CA HIS A 142 -19.87 -4.40 36.65
C HIS A 142 -18.76 -3.81 37.54
N SER A 143 -18.44 -2.54 37.31
CA SER A 143 -17.68 -1.75 38.28
C SER A 143 -18.48 -1.54 39.56
N PRO A 144 -17.85 -1.56 40.75
CA PRO A 144 -18.54 -1.21 42.00
C PRO A 144 -19.02 0.24 41.99
N ASN A 145 -18.49 1.07 41.10
CA ASN A 145 -18.88 2.49 40.98
C ASN A 145 -20.06 2.71 40.02
N ARG A 146 -20.53 1.65 39.35
CA ARG A 146 -21.55 1.74 38.28
C ARG A 146 -22.88 2.33 38.75
N ASP A 147 -23.24 2.06 39.99
CA ASP A 147 -24.50 2.49 40.56
C ASP A 147 -24.33 3.64 41.58
N ARG A 148 -23.21 4.38 41.50
CA ARG A 148 -22.96 5.57 42.30
C ARG A 148 -24.06 6.62 42.08
N PRO A 149 -24.56 7.29 43.15
CA PRO A 149 -25.61 8.30 43.00
C PRO A 149 -25.24 9.43 42.00
N VAL A 150 -26.22 9.90 41.27
CA VAL A 150 -26.07 10.97 40.27
C VAL A 150 -25.35 12.20 40.86
N LYS A 151 -25.77 12.64 42.06
CA LYS A 151 -25.17 13.81 42.74
C LYS A 151 -23.68 13.62 42.96
N GLU A 152 -23.24 12.46 43.41
CA GLU A 152 -21.84 12.13 43.66
C GLU A 152 -21.04 12.10 42.35
N ASN A 153 -21.64 11.53 41.32
CA ASN A 153 -21.02 11.50 39.98
C ASN A 153 -20.80 12.91 39.43
N LEU A 154 -21.76 13.81 39.61
CA LEU A 154 -21.64 15.22 39.18
C LEU A 154 -20.49 15.93 39.91
N GLU A 155 -20.45 15.78 41.28
CA GLU A 155 -19.40 16.36 42.09
C GLU A 155 -18.00 15.87 41.68
N LEU A 156 -17.85 14.56 41.43
CA LEU A 156 -16.60 13.98 41.02
C LEU A 156 -16.20 14.45 39.62
N PHE A 157 -17.15 14.50 38.68
CA PHE A 157 -16.86 14.93 37.30
C PHE A 157 -16.47 16.41 37.26
N GLU A 158 -17.06 17.27 38.09
CA GLU A 158 -16.65 18.65 38.22
C GLU A 158 -15.22 18.76 38.80
N LYS A 159 -14.87 17.95 39.81
CA LYS A 159 -13.52 17.90 40.39
C LYS A 159 -12.50 17.41 39.35
N MET A 160 -12.89 16.43 38.50
CA MET A 160 -12.05 15.98 37.37
C MET A 160 -11.73 17.16 36.42
N LYS A 161 -12.76 17.95 36.07
CA LYS A 161 -12.59 19.13 35.17
C LYS A 161 -11.66 20.18 35.80
N LYS A 162 -11.77 20.37 37.13
CA LYS A 162 -10.92 21.35 37.85
C LYS A 162 -9.48 20.89 38.07
N GLY A 163 -9.13 19.67 37.68
CA GLY A 163 -7.77 19.13 37.85
C GLY A 163 -7.46 18.74 39.28
N GLU A 164 -8.47 18.45 40.11
CA GLU A 164 -8.26 18.07 41.51
C GLU A 164 -7.76 16.63 41.65
N PHE A 165 -7.71 15.87 40.55
CA PHE A 165 -7.30 14.46 40.57
C PHE A 165 -6.01 14.24 39.76
N PRO A 166 -5.15 13.30 40.20
CA PRO A 166 -3.98 12.90 39.42
C PRO A 166 -4.37 12.30 38.06
N GLU A 167 -3.47 12.48 37.07
CA GLU A 167 -3.60 11.91 35.75
C GLU A 167 -3.85 10.38 35.81
N GLY A 168 -4.85 9.90 35.11
CA GLY A 168 -5.19 8.49 35.02
C GLY A 168 -5.97 7.91 36.22
N SER A 169 -6.28 8.73 37.25
CA SER A 169 -6.94 8.25 38.47
C SER A 169 -8.47 8.09 38.34
N HIS A 170 -9.08 8.87 37.46
CA HIS A 170 -10.55 8.88 37.29
C HIS A 170 -10.89 8.93 35.80
N VAL A 171 -11.99 8.26 35.44
CA VAL A 171 -12.59 8.31 34.11
C VAL A 171 -14.11 8.45 34.24
N LEU A 172 -14.74 9.06 33.25
CA LEU A 172 -16.18 9.00 33.07
C LEU A 172 -16.50 7.86 32.11
N ARG A 173 -17.40 6.96 32.49
CA ARG A 173 -17.80 5.82 31.64
C ARG A 173 -19.27 5.93 31.30
N ALA A 174 -19.65 5.58 30.08
CA ALA A 174 -21.05 5.39 29.69
C ALA A 174 -21.60 4.12 30.38
N LYS A 175 -22.85 4.14 30.78
CA LYS A 175 -23.54 3.00 31.40
C LYS A 175 -24.40 2.32 30.34
N ILE A 176 -23.87 1.27 29.71
CA ILE A 176 -24.52 0.59 28.57
C ILE A 176 -24.81 -0.89 28.93
N ASP A 177 -23.92 -1.81 28.47
CA ASP A 177 -24.19 -3.24 28.60
C ASP A 177 -22.88 -4.03 28.71
N MET A 178 -22.55 -4.48 29.92
CA MET A 178 -21.34 -5.25 30.19
C MET A 178 -21.39 -6.69 29.63
N GLU A 179 -22.56 -7.16 29.20
CA GLU A 179 -22.72 -8.49 28.58
C GLU A 179 -22.66 -8.44 27.04
N SER A 180 -22.60 -7.24 26.45
CA SER A 180 -22.59 -7.06 24.99
C SER A 180 -21.49 -7.88 24.33
N PRO A 181 -21.77 -8.59 23.23
CA PRO A 181 -20.71 -9.24 22.45
C PRO A 181 -19.76 -8.24 21.79
N ASN A 182 -20.19 -6.97 21.67
CA ASN A 182 -19.34 -5.88 21.16
C ASN A 182 -18.62 -5.21 22.34
N MET A 183 -17.30 -5.41 22.43
CA MET A 183 -16.46 -4.87 23.50
C MET A 183 -16.54 -3.34 23.63
N HIS A 184 -16.86 -2.62 22.54
CA HIS A 184 -17.02 -1.15 22.56
C HIS A 184 -18.28 -0.71 23.32
N MET A 185 -19.27 -1.61 23.47
CA MET A 185 -20.52 -1.33 24.19
C MET A 185 -20.46 -1.66 25.70
N ARG A 186 -19.30 -2.21 26.16
CA ARG A 186 -19.12 -2.59 27.58
C ARG A 186 -18.63 -1.40 28.39
N ASP A 187 -19.56 -0.55 28.80
CA ASP A 187 -19.33 0.67 29.58
C ASP A 187 -18.06 1.41 29.17
N PRO A 188 -18.01 1.94 27.93
CA PRO A 188 -16.81 2.59 27.40
C PRO A 188 -16.45 3.89 28.14
N ILE A 189 -15.18 4.24 28.13
CA ILE A 189 -14.69 5.49 28.71
C ILE A 189 -15.09 6.65 27.78
N MET A 190 -15.71 7.68 28.35
CA MET A 190 -16.10 8.93 27.69
C MET A 190 -15.05 10.02 27.89
N TYR A 191 -14.55 10.16 29.14
CA TYR A 191 -13.54 11.17 29.54
C TYR A 191 -12.46 10.55 30.39
N ARG A 192 -11.26 11.09 30.26
CA ARG A 192 -10.09 10.74 31.09
C ARG A 192 -9.46 12.01 31.68
N VAL A 193 -8.81 11.88 32.83
CA VAL A 193 -8.03 12.96 33.43
C VAL A 193 -6.64 12.98 32.77
N LEU A 194 -6.26 14.12 32.17
CA LEU A 194 -4.95 14.39 31.62
C LEU A 194 -4.56 15.83 31.97
N ASN A 195 -3.63 16.00 32.89
CA ASN A 195 -3.18 17.33 33.34
C ASN A 195 -2.06 17.86 32.43
N ARG A 196 -2.42 18.12 31.16
CA ARG A 196 -1.47 18.55 30.12
C ARG A 196 -2.02 19.74 29.34
N GLU A 197 -1.12 20.62 28.95
CA GLU A 197 -1.46 21.75 28.11
C GLU A 197 -1.89 21.28 26.71
N HIS A 198 -3.02 21.80 26.25
CA HIS A 198 -3.56 21.53 24.92
C HIS A 198 -3.12 22.62 23.95
N HIS A 199 -2.74 22.27 22.74
CA HIS A 199 -2.18 23.21 21.75
C HIS A 199 -3.09 24.40 21.42
N ARG A 200 -4.42 24.28 21.63
CA ARG A 200 -5.38 25.37 21.37
C ARG A 200 -6.04 25.92 22.64
N THR A 201 -6.44 25.05 23.56
CA THR A 201 -7.18 25.50 24.75
C THR A 201 -6.29 25.72 25.98
N GLY A 202 -4.97 25.50 25.84
CA GLY A 202 -4.02 25.69 26.93
C GLY A 202 -4.36 24.81 28.13
N ASN A 203 -4.42 25.39 29.32
CA ASN A 203 -4.71 24.69 30.58
C ASN A 203 -6.19 24.82 31.02
N THR A 204 -7.10 25.15 30.09
CA THR A 204 -8.53 25.32 30.41
C THR A 204 -9.18 23.99 30.84
N TRP A 205 -8.69 22.88 30.34
CA TRP A 205 -9.26 21.55 30.59
C TRP A 205 -8.23 20.64 31.25
N SER A 206 -8.65 19.88 32.25
CA SER A 206 -7.89 18.80 32.88
C SER A 206 -8.49 17.43 32.57
N ILE A 207 -9.59 17.42 31.80
CA ILE A 207 -10.23 16.21 31.28
C ILE A 207 -10.40 16.32 29.77
N TYR A 208 -10.24 15.23 29.07
CA TYR A 208 -10.34 15.19 27.61
C TYR A 208 -11.27 14.05 27.18
N PRO A 209 -12.14 14.34 26.20
CA PRO A 209 -13.04 13.31 25.70
C PRO A 209 -12.27 12.21 24.95
N MET A 210 -12.80 11.00 25.00
CA MET A 210 -12.31 9.91 24.17
C MET A 210 -12.90 10.04 22.76
N TYR A 211 -12.21 9.48 21.79
CA TYR A 211 -12.60 9.50 20.38
C TYR A 211 -14.08 9.12 20.19
N ASP A 212 -14.51 8.00 20.76
CA ASP A 212 -15.88 7.50 20.56
C ASP A 212 -16.97 8.42 21.11
N TRP A 213 -16.63 9.23 22.12
CA TRP A 213 -17.58 10.23 22.66
C TRP A 213 -17.57 11.49 21.78
N ALA A 214 -16.40 11.97 21.38
CA ALA A 214 -16.26 13.25 20.67
C ALA A 214 -16.69 13.17 19.19
N HIS A 215 -16.39 12.06 18.52
CA HIS A 215 -16.43 11.96 17.06
C HIS A 215 -17.84 12.12 16.48
N GLY A 216 -18.80 11.33 16.96
CA GLY A 216 -20.19 11.36 16.49
C GLY A 216 -20.87 12.70 16.82
N GLN A 217 -20.61 13.25 18.00
CA GLN A 217 -21.17 14.52 18.44
C GLN A 217 -20.60 15.69 17.63
N SER A 218 -19.29 15.66 17.30
CA SER A 218 -18.70 16.66 16.39
C SER A 218 -19.36 16.59 15.01
N ASP A 219 -19.55 15.39 14.48
CA ASP A 219 -20.28 15.20 13.20
C ASP A 219 -21.70 15.79 13.28
N TYR A 220 -22.38 15.59 14.40
CA TYR A 220 -23.74 16.12 14.62
C TYR A 220 -23.75 17.65 14.70
N ILE A 221 -22.81 18.25 15.45
CA ILE A 221 -22.69 19.73 15.56
C ILE A 221 -22.48 20.34 14.17
N GLU A 222 -21.62 19.72 13.37
CA GLU A 222 -21.27 20.16 12.01
C GLU A 222 -22.32 19.78 10.97
N GLN A 223 -23.35 19.00 11.33
CA GLN A 223 -24.38 18.51 10.43
C GLN A 223 -23.79 17.72 9.25
N ILE A 224 -22.83 16.84 9.54
CA ILE A 224 -22.25 15.92 8.56
C ILE A 224 -23.31 14.88 8.19
N SER A 225 -23.57 14.70 6.91
CA SER A 225 -24.57 13.73 6.44
C SER A 225 -24.02 12.30 6.44
N HIS A 226 -22.85 12.13 5.87
CA HIS A 226 -22.17 10.81 5.74
C HIS A 226 -20.79 10.90 6.36
N SER A 227 -20.64 10.23 7.49
CA SER A 227 -19.40 10.15 8.27
C SER A 227 -18.58 8.96 7.76
N LEU A 228 -17.65 9.22 6.82
CA LEU A 228 -16.88 8.16 6.16
C LEU A 228 -15.60 7.87 6.95
N CYS A 229 -15.35 6.59 7.25
CA CYS A 229 -14.18 6.15 8.02
C CYS A 229 -13.71 4.76 7.54
N THR A 230 -12.59 4.29 8.07
CA THR A 230 -12.04 2.98 7.66
C THR A 230 -12.72 1.83 8.42
N LEU A 231 -12.59 0.59 7.89
CA LEU A 231 -13.24 -0.62 8.43
C LEU A 231 -12.89 -0.90 9.90
N GLU A 232 -11.77 -0.40 10.39
CA GLU A 232 -11.39 -0.56 11.81
C GLU A 232 -12.44 0.04 12.76
N PHE A 233 -13.23 1.01 12.29
CA PHE A 233 -14.29 1.65 13.06
C PHE A 233 -15.67 0.97 12.92
N LYS A 234 -15.76 -0.14 12.19
CA LYS A 234 -17.02 -0.85 11.98
C LYS A 234 -17.63 -1.34 13.32
N SER A 235 -16.80 -1.85 14.22
CA SER A 235 -17.24 -2.28 15.55
C SER A 235 -17.58 -1.10 16.47
N HIS A 236 -17.10 0.11 16.16
CA HIS A 236 -17.43 1.34 16.91
C HIS A 236 -18.78 1.92 16.51
N ARG A 237 -19.32 1.59 15.32
CA ARG A 237 -20.58 2.19 14.83
C ARG A 237 -21.76 2.05 15.80
N PRO A 238 -22.00 0.90 16.46
CA PRO A 238 -23.08 0.83 17.45
C PRO A 238 -22.92 1.83 18.60
N LEU A 239 -21.67 2.11 19.02
CA LEU A 239 -21.40 3.11 20.05
C LEU A 239 -21.59 4.53 19.50
N TYR A 240 -21.15 4.80 18.27
CA TYR A 240 -21.40 6.07 17.57
C TYR A 240 -22.91 6.37 17.54
N ASP A 241 -23.71 5.40 17.10
CA ASP A 241 -25.16 5.55 17.03
C ASP A 241 -25.77 5.73 18.43
N TRP A 242 -25.34 4.93 19.41
CA TRP A 242 -25.81 5.02 20.80
C TRP A 242 -25.54 6.43 21.38
N CYS A 243 -24.33 6.96 21.21
CA CYS A 243 -24.00 8.30 21.71
C CYS A 243 -24.88 9.37 21.06
N LEU A 244 -25.14 9.28 19.77
CA LEU A 244 -26.04 10.21 19.07
C LEU A 244 -27.48 10.10 19.57
N ASP A 245 -27.95 8.91 19.92
CA ASP A 245 -29.31 8.71 20.48
C ASP A 245 -29.48 9.49 21.77
N GLN A 246 -28.41 9.66 22.54
CA GLN A 246 -28.49 10.38 23.83
C GLN A 246 -28.48 11.91 23.66
N VAL A 247 -27.88 12.42 22.57
CA VAL A 247 -27.70 13.86 22.36
C VAL A 247 -28.49 14.40 21.18
N PHE A 248 -29.09 13.55 20.39
CA PHE A 248 -29.89 13.94 19.22
C PHE A 248 -31.23 14.53 19.70
N LEU A 249 -31.33 15.84 19.68
CA LEU A 249 -32.46 16.55 20.29
C LEU A 249 -33.51 17.03 19.31
N ASP A 250 -33.38 17.05 18.08
CA ASP A 250 -34.32 17.53 17.05
C ASP A 250 -33.65 18.33 15.94
N LYS A 251 -32.44 18.00 15.67
CA LYS A 251 -31.75 18.59 14.53
C LYS A 251 -32.29 18.02 13.21
N ASP A 252 -32.13 18.76 12.16
CA ASP A 252 -32.58 18.38 10.83
C ASP A 252 -31.90 17.13 10.31
N LEU A 253 -30.67 16.88 10.72
CA LEU A 253 -29.86 15.79 10.15
C LEU A 253 -29.15 14.98 11.24
N ARG A 254 -29.33 13.67 11.18
CA ARG A 254 -28.58 12.71 11.99
C ARG A 254 -27.43 12.14 11.15
N PRO A 255 -26.17 12.34 11.54
CA PRO A 255 -25.03 11.77 10.83
C PRO A 255 -25.11 10.24 10.75
N LYS A 256 -24.60 9.69 9.64
CA LYS A 256 -24.56 8.23 9.41
C LYS A 256 -23.11 7.79 9.16
N GLN A 257 -22.55 6.99 10.07
CA GLN A 257 -21.22 6.41 9.88
C GLN A 257 -21.25 5.32 8.80
N ARG A 258 -20.29 5.36 7.88
CA ARG A 258 -20.13 4.36 6.80
C ARG A 258 -18.65 4.03 6.63
N GLU A 259 -18.34 2.76 6.59
CA GLU A 259 -16.96 2.29 6.57
C GLU A 259 -16.54 1.76 5.20
N PHE A 260 -15.27 1.99 4.89
CA PHE A 260 -14.61 1.48 3.68
C PHE A 260 -13.25 0.89 4.05
N ALA A 261 -12.72 0.03 3.17
CA ALA A 261 -11.45 -0.65 3.40
C ALA A 261 -10.29 0.34 3.40
N ARG A 262 -9.38 0.16 4.34
CA ARG A 262 -8.11 0.90 4.38
C ARG A 262 -7.25 0.55 3.15
N ARG A 263 -6.55 1.54 2.62
CA ARG A 263 -5.60 1.33 1.53
C ARG A 263 -4.28 0.79 2.07
N ASN A 264 -3.93 -0.43 1.70
CA ASN A 264 -2.63 -1.04 1.97
C ASN A 264 -1.88 -1.22 0.65
N LEU A 265 -0.56 -1.09 0.67
CA LEU A 265 0.30 -1.25 -0.49
C LEU A 265 1.30 -2.39 -0.27
N SER A 266 1.56 -3.16 -1.33
CA SER A 266 2.67 -4.12 -1.32
C SER A 266 4.01 -3.38 -1.17
N TYR A 267 5.01 -4.06 -0.61
CA TYR A 267 6.37 -3.55 -0.38
C TYR A 267 6.41 -2.27 0.48
N THR A 268 5.39 -2.07 1.34
CA THR A 268 5.22 -0.79 2.07
C THR A 268 4.70 -1.05 3.49
N VAL A 269 5.26 -0.32 4.45
CA VAL A 269 4.76 -0.26 5.83
C VAL A 269 3.89 1.00 5.96
N MET A 270 2.67 0.84 6.51
CA MET A 270 1.70 1.94 6.65
C MET A 270 1.42 2.33 8.11
N SER A 271 2.01 1.62 9.06
CA SER A 271 1.83 1.89 10.49
C SER A 271 2.60 3.15 10.89
N LYS A 272 1.91 4.17 11.44
CA LYS A 272 2.55 5.41 11.93
C LYS A 272 3.70 5.11 12.91
N ARG A 273 3.47 4.18 13.86
CA ARG A 273 4.49 3.79 14.85
C ARG A 273 5.75 3.24 14.18
N LYS A 274 5.59 2.36 13.18
CA LYS A 274 6.73 1.78 12.46
C LYS A 274 7.42 2.81 11.57
N LEU A 275 6.67 3.72 10.96
CA LEU A 275 7.23 4.82 10.17
C LEU A 275 8.05 5.77 11.06
N LEU A 276 7.55 6.10 12.25
CA LEU A 276 8.29 6.91 13.23
C LEU A 276 9.60 6.19 13.63
N GLN A 277 9.54 4.88 13.85
CA GLN A 277 10.72 4.08 14.19
C GLN A 277 11.79 4.13 13.10
N LEU A 278 11.40 4.11 11.82
CA LEU A 278 12.35 4.26 10.69
C LEU A 278 13.07 5.61 10.74
N VAL A 279 12.35 6.68 11.11
CA VAL A 279 12.91 8.02 11.23
C VAL A 279 13.85 8.11 12.45
N GLU A 280 13.38 7.67 13.62
CA GLU A 280 14.13 7.77 14.89
C GLU A 280 15.41 6.92 14.87
N GLU A 281 15.37 5.76 14.22
CA GLU A 281 16.53 4.86 14.11
C GLU A 281 17.45 5.20 12.93
N GLY A 282 17.11 6.23 12.13
CA GLY A 282 17.95 6.72 11.04
C GLY A 282 17.99 5.83 9.80
N HIS A 283 16.99 4.97 9.60
CA HIS A 283 16.87 4.17 8.39
C HIS A 283 16.46 5.05 7.17
N VAL A 284 15.81 6.17 7.46
CA VAL A 284 15.43 7.20 6.47
C VAL A 284 15.77 8.59 7.02
N ASN A 285 15.87 9.59 6.15
CA ASN A 285 16.33 10.94 6.48
C ASN A 285 15.21 11.88 6.97
N GLY A 286 14.09 11.32 7.47
CA GLY A 286 12.97 12.11 7.97
C GLY A 286 11.66 11.72 7.33
N TRP A 287 10.60 12.43 7.70
CA TRP A 287 9.25 12.15 7.24
C TRP A 287 9.05 12.41 5.73
N ASP A 288 9.89 13.29 5.16
CA ASP A 288 9.85 13.64 3.73
C ASP A 288 10.87 12.86 2.90
N ASP A 289 11.54 11.85 3.48
CA ASP A 289 12.45 10.98 2.72
C ASP A 289 11.71 10.38 1.50
N PRO A 290 12.26 10.51 0.28
CA PRO A 290 11.60 9.98 -0.93
C PRO A 290 11.30 8.48 -0.94
N ARG A 291 11.79 7.70 0.02
CA ARG A 291 11.47 6.27 0.18
C ARG A 291 10.25 6.03 1.07
N MET A 292 9.81 7.06 1.80
CA MET A 292 8.66 6.97 2.71
C MET A 292 7.34 7.03 1.93
N PRO A 293 6.29 6.32 2.40
CA PRO A 293 4.97 6.38 1.77
C PRO A 293 4.17 7.63 2.21
N THR A 294 4.79 8.57 2.89
CA THR A 294 4.18 9.84 3.29
C THR A 294 3.89 10.70 2.06
N ILE A 295 2.88 11.55 2.14
CA ILE A 295 2.56 12.48 1.05
C ILE A 295 3.76 13.43 0.80
N SER A 296 4.42 13.88 1.87
CA SER A 296 5.61 14.72 1.77
C SER A 296 6.77 13.98 1.08
N GLY A 297 7.01 12.71 1.42
CA GLY A 297 8.05 11.89 0.78
C GLY A 297 7.76 11.65 -0.69
N LEU A 298 6.52 11.30 -1.02
CA LEU A 298 6.08 11.10 -2.41
C LEU A 298 6.24 12.40 -3.22
N ARG A 299 5.84 13.54 -2.65
CA ARG A 299 5.98 14.87 -3.28
C ARG A 299 7.46 15.17 -3.55
N ARG A 300 8.34 14.99 -2.57
CA ARG A 300 9.80 15.23 -2.70
C ARG A 300 10.44 14.28 -3.71
N ARG A 301 9.93 13.04 -3.81
CA ARG A 301 10.35 12.07 -4.82
C ARG A 301 9.95 12.49 -6.24
N GLY A 302 8.95 13.36 -6.39
CA GLY A 302 8.49 13.86 -7.68
C GLY A 302 7.12 13.36 -8.12
N TYR A 303 6.37 12.69 -7.24
CA TYR A 303 4.98 12.33 -7.53
C TYR A 303 4.16 13.61 -7.70
N THR A 304 3.11 13.50 -8.51
CA THR A 304 2.20 14.62 -8.82
C THR A 304 0.85 14.42 -8.13
N PRO A 305 0.14 15.50 -7.82
CA PRO A 305 -1.25 15.39 -7.33
C PRO A 305 -2.14 14.56 -8.26
N ASN A 306 -1.99 14.77 -9.59
CA ASN A 306 -2.77 14.03 -10.59
C ASN A 306 -2.54 12.53 -10.49
N ALA A 307 -1.29 12.10 -10.36
CA ALA A 307 -0.95 10.68 -10.24
C ALA A 307 -1.55 10.05 -8.97
N ILE A 308 -1.51 10.76 -7.84
CA ILE A 308 -2.07 10.27 -6.57
C ILE A 308 -3.61 10.18 -6.66
N ARG A 309 -4.27 11.20 -7.23
CA ARG A 309 -5.73 11.18 -7.44
C ARG A 309 -6.12 10.04 -8.40
N LYS A 310 -5.40 9.89 -9.52
CA LYS A 310 -5.62 8.81 -10.48
C LYS A 310 -5.43 7.44 -9.82
N PHE A 311 -4.38 7.28 -9.03
CA PHE A 311 -4.14 6.03 -8.28
C PHE A 311 -5.33 5.72 -7.36
N SER A 312 -5.83 6.73 -6.63
CA SER A 312 -6.99 6.55 -5.73
C SER A 312 -8.24 6.14 -6.50
N GLU A 313 -8.45 6.75 -7.68
CA GLU A 313 -9.59 6.46 -8.56
C GLU A 313 -9.51 5.03 -9.14
N VAL A 314 -8.37 4.67 -9.73
CA VAL A 314 -8.19 3.37 -10.44
C VAL A 314 -8.23 2.20 -9.45
N SER A 315 -7.63 2.36 -8.26
CA SER A 315 -7.67 1.32 -7.24
C SER A 315 -9.04 1.17 -6.56
N GLY A 316 -9.91 2.19 -6.72
CA GLY A 316 -11.30 2.13 -6.26
C GLY A 316 -11.47 2.08 -4.74
N ILE A 317 -12.70 1.79 -4.32
CA ILE A 317 -13.10 1.72 -2.91
C ILE A 317 -13.72 0.34 -2.66
N SER A 318 -13.23 -0.35 -1.64
CA SER A 318 -13.65 -1.73 -1.32
C SER A 318 -14.40 -1.79 0.03
N LYS A 319 -15.26 -2.80 0.17
CA LYS A 319 -15.90 -3.19 1.44
C LYS A 319 -15.06 -4.21 2.22
N ARG A 320 -13.94 -4.66 1.67
CA ARG A 320 -13.05 -5.68 2.28
C ARG A 320 -11.60 -5.22 2.15
N ASP A 321 -10.84 -5.42 3.19
CA ASP A 321 -9.41 -5.10 3.18
C ASP A 321 -8.71 -5.87 2.06
N ASN A 322 -7.83 -5.16 1.37
CA ASN A 322 -7.01 -5.72 0.30
C ASN A 322 -5.65 -5.00 0.27
N VAL A 323 -4.72 -5.60 -0.42
CA VAL A 323 -3.41 -5.00 -0.69
C VAL A 323 -3.37 -4.62 -2.17
N THR A 324 -3.12 -3.35 -2.44
CA THR A 324 -2.93 -2.84 -3.80
C THR A 324 -1.45 -2.97 -4.16
N ASP A 325 -1.16 -3.48 -5.36
CA ASP A 325 0.22 -3.57 -5.85
C ASP A 325 0.80 -2.15 -6.00
N VAL A 326 1.97 -1.91 -5.41
CA VAL A 326 2.69 -0.63 -5.54
C VAL A 326 3.02 -0.29 -7.00
N ALA A 327 3.14 -1.29 -7.86
CA ALA A 327 3.35 -1.10 -9.30
C ALA A 327 2.21 -0.28 -9.96
N LEU A 328 1.00 -0.34 -9.41
CA LEU A 328 -0.12 0.50 -9.90
C LEU A 328 0.15 1.98 -9.59
N LEU A 329 0.68 2.30 -8.43
CA LEU A 329 1.08 3.67 -8.07
C LEU A 329 2.22 4.15 -8.97
N GLU A 330 3.22 3.28 -9.21
CA GLU A 330 4.35 3.55 -10.13
C GLU A 330 3.85 3.75 -11.57
N PHE A 331 2.86 3.00 -12.00
CA PHE A 331 2.22 3.16 -13.32
C PHE A 331 1.52 4.52 -13.42
N CYS A 332 0.75 4.93 -12.40
CA CYS A 332 0.02 6.20 -12.41
C CYS A 332 0.95 7.41 -12.55
N ILE A 333 2.09 7.40 -11.83
CA ILE A 333 3.06 8.50 -11.94
C ILE A 333 3.77 8.48 -13.30
N LYS A 334 4.08 7.30 -13.81
CA LYS A 334 4.73 7.15 -15.12
C LYS A 334 3.83 7.68 -16.24
N ASP A 335 2.54 7.35 -16.20
CA ASP A 335 1.55 7.82 -17.18
C ASP A 335 1.39 9.35 -17.14
N ASP A 336 1.34 9.94 -15.95
CA ASP A 336 1.23 11.40 -15.80
C ASP A 336 2.48 12.11 -16.32
N LEU A 337 3.67 11.64 -15.90
CA LEU A 337 4.94 12.25 -16.31
C LEU A 337 5.25 12.03 -17.80
N ASN A 338 4.76 10.95 -18.39
CA ASN A 338 4.92 10.75 -19.85
C ASN A 338 4.27 11.87 -20.64
N LYS A 339 3.16 12.40 -20.16
CA LYS A 339 2.42 13.49 -20.82
C LYS A 339 2.98 14.87 -20.50
N THR A 340 3.55 15.05 -19.31
CA THR A 340 3.84 16.39 -18.79
C THR A 340 5.32 16.73 -18.69
N ALA A 341 6.22 15.72 -18.57
CA ALA A 341 7.63 15.98 -18.29
C ALA A 341 8.44 16.20 -19.57
N PRO A 342 9.22 17.30 -19.65
CA PRO A 342 10.17 17.49 -20.77
C PRO A 342 11.21 16.38 -20.83
N ARG A 343 11.56 15.99 -22.07
CA ARG A 343 12.59 14.98 -22.37
C ARG A 343 13.95 15.65 -22.40
N ILE A 344 14.83 15.28 -21.48
CA ILE A 344 16.14 15.88 -21.28
C ILE A 344 17.22 14.80 -21.42
N MET A 345 18.39 15.16 -21.93
CA MET A 345 19.53 14.24 -21.96
C MET A 345 20.39 14.43 -20.70
N ALA A 346 20.73 13.33 -20.08
CA ALA A 346 21.59 13.24 -18.89
C ALA A 346 22.41 11.97 -18.98
N VAL A 347 23.65 12.00 -18.54
CA VAL A 347 24.54 10.84 -18.52
C VAL A 347 24.93 10.57 -17.07
N LEU A 348 24.50 9.43 -16.56
CA LEU A 348 24.69 9.04 -15.15
C LEU A 348 26.04 8.35 -14.92
N ASN A 349 26.54 7.63 -15.91
CA ASN A 349 27.81 6.91 -15.80
C ASN A 349 28.67 7.24 -17.06
N PRO A 350 29.36 8.40 -17.04
CA PRO A 350 29.96 8.94 -18.27
C PRO A 350 31.20 8.20 -18.71
N VAL A 351 31.29 8.00 -20.05
CA VAL A 351 32.52 7.72 -20.75
C VAL A 351 32.69 8.75 -21.87
N LYS A 352 33.92 9.24 -22.06
CA LYS A 352 34.23 10.27 -23.03
C LYS A 352 34.24 9.68 -24.45
N VAL A 353 33.61 10.38 -25.38
CA VAL A 353 33.69 10.09 -26.82
C VAL A 353 34.32 11.32 -27.51
N VAL A 354 35.33 11.08 -28.31
CA VAL A 354 35.99 12.10 -29.15
C VAL A 354 35.62 11.84 -30.61
N ILE A 355 35.04 12.84 -31.26
CA ILE A 355 34.62 12.74 -32.66
C ILE A 355 35.76 13.28 -33.52
N THR A 356 36.61 12.38 -34.00
CA THR A 356 37.93 12.70 -34.60
C THR A 356 37.84 13.53 -35.87
N ASN A 357 36.80 13.35 -36.67
CA ASN A 357 36.60 14.11 -37.94
C ASN A 357 35.68 15.35 -37.76
N TYR A 358 35.31 15.72 -36.48
CA TYR A 358 34.55 16.95 -36.21
C TYR A 358 35.56 18.12 -36.13
N PRO A 359 35.27 19.26 -36.79
CA PRO A 359 36.23 20.37 -36.81
C PRO A 359 36.53 20.90 -35.40
N GLU A 360 37.80 21.22 -35.16
CA GLU A 360 38.27 21.78 -33.90
C GLU A 360 37.59 23.13 -33.63
N GLY A 361 37.10 23.32 -32.40
CA GLY A 361 36.45 24.55 -31.98
C GLY A 361 35.06 24.81 -32.57
N LYS A 362 34.54 23.90 -33.39
CA LYS A 362 33.18 24.05 -33.92
C LYS A 362 32.17 23.66 -32.86
N GLU A 363 31.15 24.50 -32.70
CA GLU A 363 29.98 24.27 -31.85
C GLU A 363 28.71 24.44 -32.67
N GLU A 364 27.73 23.62 -32.42
CA GLU A 364 26.41 23.71 -33.06
C GLU A 364 25.34 23.61 -32.01
N TRP A 365 24.24 24.35 -32.17
CA TRP A 365 23.06 24.24 -31.32
C TRP A 365 21.98 23.53 -32.12
N LEU A 366 21.66 22.30 -31.71
CA LEU A 366 20.77 21.37 -32.43
C LEU A 366 19.38 21.41 -31.81
N ASP A 367 18.36 21.41 -32.65
CA ASP A 367 16.96 21.45 -32.21
C ASP A 367 16.55 20.10 -31.58
N ALA A 368 15.92 20.16 -30.43
CA ALA A 368 15.46 18.99 -29.70
C ALA A 368 14.04 19.23 -29.16
N GLU A 369 13.15 18.32 -29.50
CA GLU A 369 11.75 18.35 -29.06
C GLU A 369 11.67 18.14 -27.53
N ASN A 370 10.87 19.00 -26.85
CA ASN A 370 10.72 18.93 -25.39
C ASN A 370 9.86 17.74 -24.95
N ASN A 371 8.74 17.48 -25.65
CA ASN A 371 7.88 16.35 -25.31
C ASN A 371 7.07 15.91 -26.53
N PRO A 372 7.31 14.70 -27.07
CA PRO A 372 6.55 14.23 -28.23
C PRO A 372 5.08 13.90 -27.95
N GLU A 373 4.67 13.84 -26.69
CA GLU A 373 3.28 13.60 -26.30
C GLU A 373 2.49 14.92 -26.15
N ASP A 374 3.16 16.08 -26.26
CA ASP A 374 2.53 17.41 -26.11
C ASP A 374 3.04 18.36 -27.19
N GLU A 375 2.24 18.57 -28.22
CA GLU A 375 2.56 19.45 -29.36
C GLU A 375 2.85 20.91 -28.93
N ASN A 376 2.38 21.32 -27.75
CA ASN A 376 2.58 22.67 -27.22
C ASN A 376 3.84 22.81 -26.39
N ALA A 377 4.54 21.71 -26.10
CA ALA A 377 5.78 21.73 -25.30
C ALA A 377 6.93 22.45 -26.02
N GLY A 378 6.86 22.56 -27.35
CA GLY A 378 7.88 23.23 -28.17
C GLY A 378 9.21 22.50 -28.18
N ASN A 379 10.25 23.22 -28.56
CA ASN A 379 11.60 22.70 -28.73
C ASN A 379 12.61 23.48 -27.87
N ARG A 380 13.78 22.93 -27.72
CA ARG A 380 14.95 23.59 -27.12
C ARG A 380 16.19 23.32 -27.94
N GLU A 381 17.22 24.12 -27.76
CA GLU A 381 18.51 23.93 -28.40
C GLU A 381 19.45 23.16 -27.47
N VAL A 382 20.16 22.17 -28.02
CA VAL A 382 21.13 21.34 -27.30
C VAL A 382 22.50 21.52 -27.97
N PRO A 383 23.57 21.92 -27.26
CA PRO A 383 24.88 22.16 -27.88
C PRO A 383 25.56 20.84 -28.19
N PHE A 384 26.16 20.79 -29.38
CA PHE A 384 27.00 19.67 -29.87
C PHE A 384 28.43 20.15 -30.08
N SER A 385 29.39 19.35 -29.62
CA SER A 385 30.82 19.65 -29.69
C SER A 385 31.62 18.38 -30.05
N LYS A 386 32.91 18.56 -30.31
CA LYS A 386 33.85 17.48 -30.65
C LYS A 386 33.92 16.40 -29.54
N GLU A 387 33.80 16.80 -28.29
CA GLU A 387 33.88 15.91 -27.15
C GLU A 387 32.50 15.82 -26.46
N ILE A 388 32.02 14.60 -26.24
CA ILE A 388 30.74 14.34 -25.62
C ILE A 388 30.87 13.21 -24.57
N TYR A 389 29.93 13.16 -23.62
CA TYR A 389 29.74 12.00 -22.76
C TYR A 389 28.59 11.16 -23.27
N ILE A 390 28.72 9.82 -23.14
CA ILE A 390 27.65 8.84 -23.30
C ILE A 390 27.67 7.92 -22.05
N GLU A 391 26.65 7.11 -21.89
CA GLU A 391 26.64 6.08 -20.80
C GLU A 391 27.72 5.02 -21.11
N LYS A 392 28.54 4.69 -20.11
CA LYS A 392 29.56 3.63 -20.21
C LYS A 392 28.94 2.29 -20.65
N GLU A 393 27.74 2.00 -20.21
CA GLU A 393 26.97 0.78 -20.53
C GLU A 393 26.48 0.77 -21.99
N ASP A 394 26.51 1.90 -22.67
CA ASP A 394 26.10 2.01 -24.07
C ASP A 394 27.24 1.64 -25.04
N PHE A 395 28.46 1.37 -24.52
CA PHE A 395 29.58 0.92 -25.35
C PHE A 395 30.07 -0.46 -24.91
N ARG A 396 30.48 -1.27 -25.88
CA ARG A 396 31.23 -2.53 -25.69
C ARG A 396 32.21 -2.73 -26.87
N GLU A 397 33.45 -3.12 -26.56
CA GLU A 397 34.40 -3.48 -27.60
C GLU A 397 33.87 -4.68 -28.40
N GLN A 398 33.42 -5.71 -27.71
CA GLN A 398 32.83 -6.92 -28.31
C GLN A 398 31.41 -7.11 -27.76
N ALA A 399 30.48 -7.40 -28.63
CA ALA A 399 29.10 -7.62 -28.25
C ALA A 399 28.38 -8.51 -29.27
N ASN A 400 27.39 -9.24 -28.81
CA ASN A 400 26.57 -10.14 -29.65
C ASN A 400 25.68 -9.31 -30.61
N LYS A 401 25.00 -10.02 -31.52
CA LYS A 401 24.16 -9.40 -32.58
C LYS A 401 22.94 -8.64 -32.02
N LYS A 402 22.54 -8.92 -30.77
CA LYS A 402 21.38 -8.29 -30.13
C LYS A 402 21.72 -7.00 -29.37
N PHE A 403 23.01 -6.60 -29.34
CA PHE A 403 23.45 -5.36 -28.70
C PHE A 403 23.30 -4.20 -29.70
N PHE A 404 22.21 -3.50 -29.66
CA PHE A 404 21.86 -2.38 -30.55
C PHE A 404 22.37 -1.03 -30.00
N ARG A 405 23.62 -1.02 -29.51
CA ARG A 405 24.29 0.15 -28.98
C ARG A 405 25.69 0.23 -29.65
N LEU A 406 26.52 1.17 -29.21
CA LEU A 406 27.80 1.44 -29.79
C LEU A 406 28.80 0.28 -29.55
N LYS A 407 29.51 -0.15 -30.58
CA LYS A 407 30.62 -1.09 -30.49
C LYS A 407 31.62 -0.83 -31.63
N LEU A 408 32.86 -1.30 -31.47
CA LEU A 408 33.90 -1.09 -32.47
C LEU A 408 33.42 -1.48 -33.89
N GLY A 409 33.64 -0.58 -34.85
CA GLY A 409 33.27 -0.75 -36.25
C GLY A 409 31.77 -0.63 -36.53
N LYS A 410 30.93 -0.27 -35.55
CA LYS A 410 29.48 -0.16 -35.75
C LYS A 410 28.97 1.26 -35.48
N GLU A 411 27.85 1.56 -36.11
CA GLU A 411 27.21 2.86 -36.10
C GLU A 411 26.00 2.89 -35.16
N VAL A 412 25.76 4.05 -34.55
CA VAL A 412 24.55 4.38 -33.83
C VAL A 412 24.21 5.86 -34.07
N ARG A 413 22.95 6.23 -33.85
CA ARG A 413 22.54 7.64 -33.88
C ARG A 413 22.69 8.25 -32.48
N LEU A 414 23.25 9.42 -32.42
CA LEU A 414 23.12 10.31 -31.24
C LEU A 414 21.76 11.02 -31.32
N LYS A 415 20.99 10.97 -30.24
CA LYS A 415 19.62 11.53 -30.22
C LYS A 415 19.63 13.02 -30.61
N ASN A 416 18.81 13.38 -31.61
CA ASN A 416 18.70 14.74 -32.17
C ASN A 416 20.02 15.26 -32.82
N ALA A 417 20.94 14.36 -33.16
CA ALA A 417 22.23 14.72 -33.72
C ALA A 417 22.62 13.73 -34.81
N TYR A 418 23.90 13.43 -34.91
CA TYR A 418 24.53 12.72 -36.00
C TYR A 418 24.62 11.20 -35.74
N ILE A 419 24.93 10.48 -36.81
CA ILE A 419 25.35 9.07 -36.73
C ILE A 419 26.86 9.08 -36.39
N ILE A 420 27.23 8.24 -35.41
CA ILE A 420 28.63 8.04 -35.06
C ILE A 420 29.02 6.57 -35.22
N LYS A 421 30.31 6.34 -35.54
CA LYS A 421 30.91 5.01 -35.67
C LYS A 421 32.17 4.93 -34.80
N ALA A 422 32.24 3.95 -33.89
CA ALA A 422 33.41 3.75 -33.04
C ALA A 422 34.54 3.11 -33.83
N GLU A 423 35.72 3.75 -33.82
CA GLU A 423 36.90 3.30 -34.55
C GLU A 423 37.94 2.69 -33.61
N SER A 424 38.17 3.28 -32.43
CA SER A 424 39.17 2.81 -31.47
C SER A 424 38.78 3.22 -30.04
N VAL A 425 39.49 2.68 -29.05
CA VAL A 425 39.36 3.04 -27.64
C VAL A 425 40.73 3.35 -27.04
N VAL A 426 40.70 4.19 -26.00
CA VAL A 426 41.86 4.44 -25.14
C VAL A 426 41.53 3.82 -23.78
N LYS A 427 42.49 3.10 -23.22
CA LYS A 427 42.35 2.42 -21.91
C LYS A 427 43.38 2.97 -20.91
N ASN A 428 43.00 2.96 -19.65
CA ASN A 428 43.90 3.30 -18.55
C ASN A 428 44.76 2.08 -18.14
N GLU A 429 45.62 2.25 -17.14
CA GLU A 429 46.52 1.21 -16.62
C GLU A 429 45.79 -0.03 -16.08
N ASN A 430 44.50 0.09 -15.80
CA ASN A 430 43.65 -1.00 -15.27
C ASN A 430 42.85 -1.70 -16.40
N ASP A 431 43.17 -1.42 -17.68
CA ASP A 431 42.46 -1.93 -18.86
C ASP A 431 41.01 -1.44 -18.96
N GLU A 432 40.66 -0.35 -18.26
CA GLU A 432 39.31 0.26 -18.34
C GLU A 432 39.27 1.29 -19.46
N ILE A 433 38.21 1.28 -20.25
CA ILE A 433 37.98 2.24 -21.35
C ILE A 433 37.70 3.62 -20.72
N VAL A 434 38.52 4.58 -21.03
CA VAL A 434 38.39 5.98 -20.59
C VAL A 434 37.99 6.92 -21.71
N GLU A 435 38.25 6.55 -22.97
CA GLU A 435 37.89 7.36 -24.13
C GLU A 435 37.58 6.46 -25.31
N ILE A 436 36.61 6.87 -26.13
CA ILE A 436 36.18 6.18 -27.36
C ILE A 436 36.38 7.16 -28.53
N HIS A 437 37.13 6.79 -29.51
CA HIS A 437 37.31 7.58 -30.74
C HIS A 437 36.29 7.17 -31.79
N CYS A 438 35.51 8.15 -32.25
CA CYS A 438 34.44 7.94 -33.23
C CYS A 438 34.60 8.88 -34.40
N THR A 439 34.12 8.47 -35.56
CA THR A 439 33.85 9.38 -36.70
C THR A 439 32.35 9.67 -36.74
N TYR A 440 31.96 10.87 -37.24
CA TYR A 440 30.55 11.21 -37.45
C TYR A 440 30.20 11.29 -38.93
N ASP A 441 28.95 10.99 -39.22
CA ASP A 441 28.34 11.13 -40.54
C ASP A 441 27.24 12.19 -40.46
N PRO A 442 27.36 13.31 -41.19
CA PRO A 442 26.33 14.35 -41.14
C PRO A 442 25.04 13.98 -41.92
N LEU A 443 25.12 12.92 -42.75
CA LEU A 443 23.96 12.52 -43.55
C LEU A 443 22.94 11.75 -42.70
N SER A 444 21.68 12.17 -42.77
CA SER A 444 20.61 11.50 -42.09
C SER A 444 20.17 10.25 -42.86
N ARG A 445 20.29 9.10 -42.22
CA ARG A 445 19.81 7.80 -42.73
C ARG A 445 19.44 6.87 -41.57
N SER A 446 18.72 5.81 -41.84
CA SER A 446 18.31 4.86 -40.81
C SER A 446 19.51 4.05 -40.30
N VAL A 447 19.65 3.99 -38.96
CA VAL A 447 20.59 3.10 -38.27
C VAL A 447 19.92 2.47 -37.08
N LYS A 448 20.38 1.30 -36.66
CA LYS A 448 19.85 0.61 -35.49
C LYS A 448 20.52 1.17 -34.23
N GLY A 449 19.70 1.64 -33.33
CA GLY A 449 20.13 2.15 -32.01
C GLY A 449 20.32 3.65 -31.98
N THR A 450 19.81 4.23 -30.88
CA THR A 450 19.93 5.67 -30.60
C THR A 450 20.42 5.83 -29.16
N LEU A 451 21.43 6.68 -28.96
CA LEU A 451 22.03 6.98 -27.67
C LEU A 451 21.71 8.42 -27.26
N HIS A 452 21.52 8.65 -25.97
CA HIS A 452 21.54 10.00 -25.40
C HIS A 452 22.99 10.37 -25.06
N TRP A 453 23.27 11.65 -24.99
CA TRP A 453 24.62 12.19 -24.84
C TRP A 453 24.54 13.61 -24.28
N VAL A 454 25.68 14.15 -23.82
CA VAL A 454 25.85 15.57 -23.49
C VAL A 454 27.18 16.07 -23.96
N SER A 455 27.24 17.33 -24.42
CA SER A 455 28.50 18.02 -24.79
C SER A 455 29.33 18.26 -23.52
N ILE A 456 30.58 17.81 -23.50
CA ILE A 456 31.47 17.98 -22.34
C ILE A 456 31.67 19.46 -22.02
N GLN A 457 31.85 20.27 -23.02
CA GLN A 457 32.10 21.72 -22.87
C GLN A 457 30.95 22.45 -22.21
N HIS A 458 29.71 22.00 -22.41
CA HIS A 458 28.53 22.71 -21.99
C HIS A 458 27.79 22.02 -20.83
N ALA A 459 28.07 20.75 -20.58
CA ALA A 459 27.37 19.96 -19.59
C ALA A 459 27.43 20.56 -18.18
N VAL A 460 26.36 20.37 -17.44
CA VAL A 460 26.27 20.77 -16.03
C VAL A 460 26.48 19.54 -15.16
N LYS A 461 27.41 19.63 -14.22
CA LYS A 461 27.60 18.55 -13.24
C LYS A 461 26.45 18.58 -12.25
N ALA A 462 25.94 17.39 -11.88
CA ALA A 462 24.80 17.25 -10.99
C ALA A 462 24.98 16.05 -10.04
N GLU A 463 24.19 16.01 -8.99
CA GLU A 463 24.00 14.84 -8.14
C GLU A 463 22.67 14.16 -8.53
N VAL A 464 22.68 12.85 -8.61
CA VAL A 464 21.46 12.08 -8.87
C VAL A 464 21.29 11.03 -7.76
N ARG A 465 20.13 11.05 -7.14
CA ARG A 465 19.72 10.10 -6.11
C ARG A 465 18.77 9.08 -6.74
N LEU A 466 19.27 7.87 -6.89
CA LEU A 466 18.50 6.77 -7.50
C LEU A 466 17.71 6.05 -6.40
N TYR A 467 16.52 6.57 -6.12
CA TYR A 467 15.60 5.99 -5.14
C TYR A 467 14.91 4.74 -5.73
N ASP A 468 14.74 3.72 -4.88
CA ASP A 468 14.02 2.49 -5.18
C ASP A 468 13.02 2.21 -4.03
N ARG A 469 12.35 1.05 -4.05
CA ARG A 469 11.45 0.62 -2.97
C ARG A 469 12.26 0.45 -1.67
N LEU A 470 11.70 0.94 -0.57
CA LEU A 470 12.37 0.86 0.75
C LEU A 470 12.45 -0.58 1.26
N PHE A 471 11.47 -1.43 0.90
CA PHE A 471 11.43 -2.82 1.34
C PHE A 471 11.57 -3.78 0.16
N SER A 472 12.25 -4.90 0.41
CA SER A 472 12.44 -5.99 -0.55
C SER A 472 11.37 -7.08 -0.46
N ASP A 473 10.59 -7.10 0.63
CA ASP A 473 9.51 -8.07 0.87
C ASP A 473 8.15 -7.46 0.50
N GLU A 474 7.26 -8.28 -0.07
CA GLU A 474 5.93 -7.84 -0.49
C GLU A 474 5.04 -7.39 0.68
N ALA A 475 5.21 -8.00 1.86
CA ALA A 475 4.41 -7.72 3.06
C ALA A 475 5.31 -7.62 4.30
N PRO A 476 6.19 -6.60 4.40
CA PRO A 476 7.28 -6.57 5.38
C PRO A 476 6.82 -6.60 6.84
N ASP A 477 5.59 -6.17 7.14
CA ASP A 477 5.07 -6.15 8.52
C ASP A 477 4.06 -7.26 8.83
N ASN A 478 3.95 -8.29 7.98
CA ASN A 478 3.05 -9.44 8.19
C ASN A 478 3.76 -10.68 8.76
N HIS A 479 5.05 -10.63 8.99
CA HIS A 479 5.83 -11.77 9.52
C HIS A 479 5.74 -11.80 11.05
N LYS A 480 5.36 -12.95 11.63
CA LYS A 480 5.19 -13.11 13.08
C LYS A 480 6.52 -13.15 13.84
N ASP A 481 7.54 -13.74 13.21
CA ASP A 481 8.81 -14.07 13.86
C ASP A 481 9.98 -13.21 13.38
N LYS A 482 9.72 -12.14 12.60
CA LYS A 482 10.75 -11.26 12.04
C LYS A 482 10.37 -9.80 12.21
N ASP A 483 11.37 -9.00 12.51
CA ASP A 483 11.19 -7.54 12.53
C ASP A 483 11.06 -7.04 11.07
N PHE A 484 10.12 -6.13 10.83
CA PHE A 484 9.92 -5.53 9.51
C PHE A 484 11.20 -4.88 8.96
N LYS A 485 12.10 -4.43 9.82
CA LYS A 485 13.37 -3.81 9.47
C LYS A 485 14.36 -4.78 8.78
N GLU A 486 14.21 -6.08 9.00
CA GLU A 486 15.02 -7.09 8.31
C GLU A 486 14.80 -7.09 6.80
N PHE A 487 13.67 -6.53 6.35
CA PHE A 487 13.30 -6.47 4.94
C PHE A 487 13.66 -5.13 4.29
N ILE A 488 14.38 -4.23 4.99
CA ILE A 488 14.83 -2.97 4.39
C ILE A 488 15.79 -3.28 3.24
N ASN A 489 15.52 -2.69 2.08
CA ASN A 489 16.32 -2.85 0.88
C ASN A 489 17.61 -2.01 1.00
N PRO A 490 18.79 -2.63 1.13
CA PRO A 490 20.05 -1.87 1.27
C PRO A 490 20.38 -1.06 0.03
N ASN A 491 19.77 -1.35 -1.12
CA ASN A 491 19.95 -0.64 -2.38
C ASN A 491 18.81 0.36 -2.64
N SER A 492 18.02 0.70 -1.63
CA SER A 492 16.87 1.62 -1.78
C SER A 492 17.29 3.05 -2.13
N LEU A 493 18.57 3.40 -1.93
CA LEU A 493 19.14 4.69 -2.32
C LEU A 493 20.59 4.50 -2.79
N LYS A 494 20.88 4.98 -4.00
CA LYS A 494 22.24 5.09 -4.54
C LYS A 494 22.46 6.54 -4.94
N VAL A 495 23.48 7.17 -4.39
CA VAL A 495 23.84 8.56 -4.71
C VAL A 495 24.95 8.55 -5.76
N ASN A 496 24.76 9.28 -6.84
CA ASN A 496 25.74 9.44 -7.90
C ASN A 496 26.07 10.94 -8.08
N THR A 497 27.31 11.30 -7.83
CA THR A 497 27.80 12.69 -7.91
C THR A 497 28.61 12.96 -9.19
N ASN A 498 28.77 11.95 -10.04
CA ASN A 498 29.50 12.07 -11.31
C ASN A 498 28.52 11.98 -12.50
N VAL A 499 27.54 12.87 -12.48
CA VAL A 499 26.46 12.95 -13.47
C VAL A 499 26.61 14.25 -14.25
N PHE A 500 26.36 14.18 -15.56
CA PHE A 500 26.40 15.34 -16.46
C PHE A 500 25.06 15.46 -17.18
N VAL A 501 24.47 16.66 -17.11
CA VAL A 501 23.17 16.96 -17.71
C VAL A 501 23.30 18.10 -18.72
N GLU A 502 22.37 18.21 -19.65
CA GLU A 502 22.40 19.28 -20.67
C GLU A 502 22.23 20.67 -20.00
N PRO A 503 22.77 21.74 -20.61
CA PRO A 503 22.81 23.05 -19.95
C PRO A 503 21.45 23.71 -19.76
N SER A 504 20.42 23.30 -20.46
CA SER A 504 19.05 23.79 -20.27
C SER A 504 18.57 23.65 -18.82
N LEU A 505 19.11 22.65 -18.08
CA LEU A 505 18.74 22.39 -16.67
C LEU A 505 19.31 23.41 -15.67
N ARG A 506 20.21 24.32 -16.07
CA ARG A 506 20.71 25.39 -15.18
C ARG A 506 19.58 26.27 -14.62
N LYS A 507 18.47 26.38 -15.34
CA LYS A 507 17.33 27.23 -14.97
C LYS A 507 16.24 26.48 -14.21
N SER A 508 16.46 25.20 -13.88
CA SER A 508 15.48 24.36 -13.19
C SER A 508 15.22 24.86 -11.77
N LYS A 509 13.98 24.69 -11.35
CA LYS A 509 13.52 25.06 -9.99
C LYS A 509 13.23 23.78 -9.19
N ILE A 510 13.31 23.89 -7.88
CA ILE A 510 12.90 22.82 -6.96
C ILE A 510 11.50 22.33 -7.35
N GLY A 511 11.35 21.03 -7.47
CA GLY A 511 10.08 20.39 -7.84
C GLY A 511 9.84 20.22 -9.34
N ASP A 512 10.68 20.82 -10.21
CA ASP A 512 10.60 20.59 -11.66
C ASP A 512 10.85 19.11 -11.97
N LYS A 513 10.14 18.58 -12.96
CA LYS A 513 10.18 17.16 -13.29
C LYS A 513 10.59 16.96 -14.75
N PHE A 514 11.45 15.98 -14.97
CA PHE A 514 12.05 15.70 -16.30
C PHE A 514 12.07 14.20 -16.56
N GLN A 515 11.94 13.81 -17.83
CA GLN A 515 12.36 12.48 -18.25
C GLN A 515 13.83 12.57 -18.69
N PHE A 516 14.74 11.93 -17.96
CA PHE A 516 16.10 11.69 -18.45
C PHE A 516 15.97 10.55 -19.47
N GLN A 517 16.19 10.89 -20.73
CA GLN A 517 15.89 10.00 -21.86
C GLN A 517 16.54 8.62 -21.68
N ARG A 518 15.76 7.57 -21.87
CA ARG A 518 16.13 6.16 -21.71
C ARG A 518 16.39 5.71 -20.27
N LEU A 519 16.42 6.63 -19.26
CA LEU A 519 16.81 6.35 -17.87
C LEU A 519 15.61 6.29 -16.93
N GLY A 520 14.76 7.31 -16.91
CA GLY A 520 13.66 7.39 -15.98
C GLY A 520 13.09 8.79 -15.86
N TYR A 521 12.23 8.98 -14.86
CA TYR A 521 11.69 10.30 -14.50
C TYR A 521 12.38 10.78 -13.24
N PHE A 522 12.71 12.06 -13.21
CA PHE A 522 13.52 12.70 -12.17
C PHE A 522 12.89 14.02 -11.75
N CYS A 523 13.04 14.36 -10.48
CA CYS A 523 12.54 15.60 -9.88
C CYS A 523 13.71 16.37 -9.26
N VAL A 524 13.74 17.69 -9.42
CA VAL A 524 14.73 18.54 -8.77
C VAL A 524 14.44 18.56 -7.26
N ASP A 525 15.41 18.10 -6.46
CA ASP A 525 15.29 17.99 -5.00
C ASP A 525 15.39 19.33 -4.29
N ASP A 526 14.80 19.40 -3.09
CA ASP A 526 14.83 20.55 -2.19
C ASP A 526 16.27 20.92 -1.77
N ASP A 527 17.23 19.99 -1.83
CA ASP A 527 18.65 20.22 -1.53
C ASP A 527 19.39 20.92 -2.67
N SER A 528 18.77 21.17 -3.84
CA SER A 528 19.39 21.85 -4.97
C SER A 528 19.69 23.31 -4.64
N THR A 529 20.86 23.77 -5.11
CA THR A 529 21.28 25.16 -5.02
C THR A 529 21.60 25.69 -6.42
N SER A 530 21.87 26.98 -6.54
CA SER A 530 22.32 27.60 -7.81
C SER A 530 23.62 26.98 -8.34
N GLU A 531 24.44 26.39 -7.46
CA GLU A 531 25.76 25.84 -7.79
C GLU A 531 25.71 24.32 -8.00
N GLN A 532 24.75 23.63 -7.40
CA GLN A 532 24.68 22.18 -7.43
C GLN A 532 23.24 21.73 -7.58
N LEU A 533 22.91 21.16 -8.73
CA LEU A 533 21.62 20.54 -8.97
C LEU A 533 21.61 19.13 -8.38
N VAL A 534 20.52 18.80 -7.69
CA VAL A 534 20.26 17.48 -7.12
C VAL A 534 18.95 16.96 -7.71
N PHE A 535 18.97 15.74 -8.24
CA PHE A 535 17.79 15.12 -8.86
C PHE A 535 17.44 13.82 -8.16
N ASN A 536 16.17 13.68 -7.78
CA ASN A 536 15.61 12.45 -7.23
C ASN A 536 14.97 11.63 -8.34
N ARG A 537 15.33 10.35 -8.46
CA ARG A 537 14.62 9.45 -9.38
C ARG A 537 13.22 9.20 -8.82
N THR A 538 12.20 9.65 -9.55
CA THR A 538 10.79 9.40 -9.23
C THR A 538 10.45 7.94 -9.52
N VAL A 539 10.70 7.51 -10.78
CA VAL A 539 10.40 6.14 -11.23
C VAL A 539 11.28 5.81 -12.45
N ALA A 540 11.72 4.57 -12.57
CA ALA A 540 12.46 4.08 -13.73
C ALA A 540 11.53 3.89 -14.93
N LEU A 541 12.06 3.99 -16.17
CA LEU A 541 11.28 3.71 -17.38
C LEU A 541 10.90 2.23 -17.46
N ASN A 542 11.85 1.34 -17.18
CA ASN A 542 11.64 -0.10 -17.21
C ASN A 542 11.32 -0.61 -15.82
N ASP A 543 10.37 -1.54 -15.74
CA ASP A 543 10.01 -2.20 -14.49
C ASP A 543 11.08 -3.26 -14.16
N SER A 544 12.02 -2.88 -13.30
CA SER A 544 13.07 -3.78 -12.80
C SER A 544 12.49 -4.80 -11.81
N TRP A 545 11.45 -4.42 -11.06
CA TRP A 545 10.82 -5.28 -10.06
C TRP A 545 10.00 -6.40 -10.71
N ALA A 546 9.30 -6.14 -11.81
CA ALA A 546 8.65 -7.19 -12.59
C ALA A 546 9.67 -8.24 -13.08
N LYS A 547 10.91 -7.82 -13.35
CA LYS A 547 12.00 -8.75 -13.73
C LYS A 547 12.52 -9.52 -12.52
N ILE A 548 12.61 -8.89 -11.35
CA ILE A 548 13.02 -9.53 -10.09
C ILE A 548 11.95 -10.54 -9.66
N GLU A 549 10.68 -10.14 -9.71
CA GLU A 549 9.54 -11.01 -9.40
C GLU A 549 9.48 -12.21 -10.37
N LYS A 550 9.69 -11.96 -11.68
CA LYS A 550 9.79 -13.02 -12.68
C LYS A 550 11.00 -13.93 -12.42
N LYS A 551 12.14 -13.38 -11.96
CA LYS A 551 13.32 -14.18 -11.61
C LYS A 551 13.11 -14.92 -10.29
N GLY A 552 12.46 -14.30 -9.30
CA GLY A 552 12.05 -14.94 -8.05
C GLY A 552 11.07 -16.09 -8.33
N LYS A 553 10.13 -15.86 -9.24
CA LYS A 553 9.22 -16.89 -9.75
C LYS A 553 9.92 -17.87 -10.70
N GLN A 554 11.04 -17.52 -11.31
CA GLN A 554 11.84 -18.37 -12.21
C GLN A 554 12.92 -19.20 -11.50
N GLN A 555 13.14 -18.98 -10.20
CA GLN A 555 13.90 -19.93 -9.39
C GLN A 555 13.05 -21.16 -9.04
N VAL A 556 11.74 -21.04 -9.17
CA VAL A 556 10.89 -22.17 -9.51
C VAL A 556 10.84 -22.19 -11.05
N LYS A 557 11.68 -22.97 -11.71
CA LYS A 557 11.52 -23.25 -13.14
C LYS A 557 10.04 -23.51 -13.39
N PRO A 558 9.39 -22.89 -14.38
CA PRO A 558 8.09 -23.38 -14.79
C PRO A 558 8.32 -24.83 -15.16
N ILE A 559 7.78 -25.70 -14.36
CA ILE A 559 7.75 -27.10 -14.65
C ILE A 559 6.87 -27.18 -15.90
N ASN A 560 7.50 -27.21 -17.06
CA ASN A 560 6.82 -27.47 -18.32
C ASN A 560 6.44 -28.94 -18.29
N ASN A 561 5.56 -29.27 -17.34
CA ASN A 561 5.15 -30.62 -17.11
C ASN A 561 3.72 -30.78 -17.69
N LYS A 562 3.69 -30.95 -18.98
CA LYS A 562 2.46 -31.16 -19.70
C LYS A 562 1.57 -32.22 -19.01
N VAL A 563 2.18 -33.20 -18.35
CA VAL A 563 1.46 -34.22 -17.58
C VAL A 563 0.67 -33.63 -16.44
N ILE A 564 1.25 -32.67 -15.70
CA ILE A 564 0.56 -32.00 -14.58
C ILE A 564 -0.56 -31.08 -15.09
N ASP A 565 -0.34 -30.37 -16.18
CA ASP A 565 -1.37 -29.52 -16.79
C ASP A 565 -2.54 -30.38 -17.28
N ASP A 566 -2.25 -31.50 -17.92
CA ASP A 566 -3.26 -32.46 -18.35
C ASP A 566 -4.00 -33.06 -17.14
N LEU A 567 -3.29 -33.43 -16.08
CA LEU A 567 -3.86 -33.95 -14.84
C LEU A 567 -4.80 -32.93 -14.17
N LEU A 568 -4.36 -31.66 -14.08
CA LEU A 568 -5.20 -30.56 -13.57
C LEU A 568 -6.46 -30.37 -14.43
N ALA A 569 -6.34 -30.47 -15.74
CA ALA A 569 -7.47 -30.30 -16.65
C ALA A 569 -8.49 -31.41 -16.47
N VAL A 570 -8.04 -32.66 -16.39
CA VAL A 570 -8.92 -33.83 -16.21
C VAL A 570 -9.55 -33.85 -14.82
N SER A 571 -8.78 -33.51 -13.78
CA SER A 571 -9.28 -33.36 -12.38
C SER A 571 -10.40 -32.33 -12.29
N ASN A 572 -10.26 -31.21 -13.01
CA ASN A 572 -11.29 -30.16 -13.03
C ASN A 572 -12.60 -30.68 -13.70
N LYS A 573 -12.49 -31.49 -14.76
CA LYS A 573 -13.65 -32.10 -15.40
C LYS A 573 -14.33 -33.09 -14.43
N TYR A 574 -13.54 -33.91 -13.74
CA TYR A 574 -14.04 -34.87 -12.73
C TYR A 574 -14.84 -34.14 -11.63
N LEU A 575 -14.29 -33.07 -11.07
CA LEU A 575 -14.95 -32.33 -9.99
C LEU A 575 -16.25 -31.64 -10.44
N LYS A 576 -16.40 -31.37 -11.73
CA LYS A 576 -17.59 -30.71 -12.31
C LYS A 576 -18.61 -31.70 -12.88
N SER A 577 -18.23 -32.94 -13.15
CA SER A 577 -19.14 -33.94 -13.71
C SER A 577 -20.26 -34.27 -12.74
N ARG A 578 -21.47 -34.50 -13.27
CA ARG A 578 -22.66 -34.91 -12.49
C ARG A 578 -23.04 -36.36 -12.76
N GLU A 579 -22.51 -36.93 -13.84
CA GLU A 579 -22.81 -38.32 -14.26
C GLU A 579 -21.72 -39.26 -13.75
N ASP A 580 -22.11 -40.36 -13.12
CA ASP A 580 -21.17 -41.34 -12.55
C ASP A 580 -20.37 -42.10 -13.61
N GLU A 581 -20.97 -42.37 -14.76
CA GLU A 581 -20.26 -43.01 -15.89
C GLU A 581 -19.11 -42.14 -16.40
N ASP A 582 -19.36 -40.82 -16.55
CA ASP A 582 -18.33 -39.85 -16.95
C ASP A 582 -17.21 -39.80 -15.91
N ARG A 583 -17.57 -39.83 -14.61
CA ARG A 583 -16.58 -39.79 -13.52
C ARG A 583 -15.66 -41.02 -13.55
N LEU A 584 -16.20 -42.21 -13.87
CA LEU A 584 -15.38 -43.43 -13.96
C LEU A 584 -14.31 -43.28 -15.05
N VAL A 585 -14.72 -42.84 -16.24
CA VAL A 585 -13.81 -42.62 -17.37
C VAL A 585 -12.73 -41.58 -17.01
N LEU A 586 -13.14 -40.46 -16.37
CA LEU A 586 -12.21 -39.40 -15.96
C LEU A 586 -11.25 -39.92 -14.88
N LEU A 587 -11.71 -40.77 -13.95
CA LEU A 587 -10.88 -41.34 -12.90
C LEU A 587 -9.80 -42.27 -13.47
N GLU A 588 -10.12 -43.02 -14.50
CA GLU A 588 -9.14 -43.87 -15.24
C GLU A 588 -8.06 -42.96 -15.87
N GLN A 589 -8.48 -41.90 -16.56
CA GLN A 589 -7.55 -40.92 -17.16
C GLN A 589 -6.65 -40.30 -16.10
N ILE A 590 -7.21 -39.88 -14.95
CA ILE A 590 -6.49 -39.33 -13.82
C ILE A 590 -5.44 -40.34 -13.32
N SER A 591 -5.85 -41.60 -13.15
CA SER A 591 -4.96 -42.69 -12.68
C SER A 591 -3.78 -42.88 -13.62
N GLU A 592 -4.03 -42.92 -14.93
CA GLU A 592 -2.96 -43.09 -15.92
C GLU A 592 -1.99 -41.88 -15.98
N LEU A 593 -2.52 -40.66 -15.84
CA LEU A 593 -1.69 -39.49 -15.81
C LEU A 593 -0.87 -39.42 -14.51
N SER A 594 -1.47 -39.79 -13.37
CA SER A 594 -0.79 -39.79 -12.06
C SER A 594 0.45 -40.70 -12.04
N LYS A 595 0.43 -41.82 -12.74
CA LYS A 595 1.59 -42.72 -12.84
C LYS A 595 2.81 -42.10 -13.54
N LYS A 596 2.60 -41.02 -14.29
CA LYS A 596 3.64 -40.34 -15.09
C LYS A 596 4.17 -39.10 -14.41
N VAL A 597 3.69 -38.77 -13.20
CA VAL A 597 4.08 -37.54 -12.46
C VAL A 597 5.29 -37.85 -11.56
N GLU A 598 6.22 -36.91 -11.44
CA GLU A 598 7.38 -37.03 -10.55
C GLU A 598 7.09 -36.37 -9.17
N PHE A 599 7.63 -36.96 -8.09
CA PHE A 599 7.43 -36.47 -6.72
C PHE A 599 7.73 -34.99 -6.59
N GLN A 600 8.89 -34.54 -7.07
CA GLN A 600 9.30 -33.13 -6.91
C GLN A 600 8.30 -32.17 -7.53
N ASN A 601 7.71 -32.55 -8.66
CA ASN A 601 6.73 -31.71 -9.37
C ASN A 601 5.45 -31.53 -8.55
N VAL A 602 4.95 -32.59 -7.92
CA VAL A 602 3.78 -32.53 -7.04
C VAL A 602 4.12 -31.78 -5.74
N PHE A 603 5.30 -32.08 -5.16
CA PHE A 603 5.76 -31.45 -3.93
C PHE A 603 5.87 -29.93 -4.06
N ASP A 604 6.34 -29.44 -5.20
CA ASP A 604 6.44 -27.99 -5.41
C ASP A 604 5.05 -27.34 -5.60
N LEU A 605 4.09 -28.06 -6.17
CA LEU A 605 2.73 -27.59 -6.33
C LEU A 605 1.96 -27.48 -5.00
N ILE A 606 2.15 -28.43 -4.07
CA ILE A 606 1.42 -28.39 -2.80
C ILE A 606 1.78 -27.16 -1.96
N LYS A 607 2.96 -26.58 -2.15
CA LYS A 607 3.38 -25.36 -1.46
C LYS A 607 2.55 -24.13 -1.84
N THR A 608 1.89 -24.15 -3.00
CA THR A 608 1.15 -23.02 -3.55
C THR A 608 -0.33 -23.31 -3.80
N ALA A 609 -0.80 -24.52 -3.46
CA ALA A 609 -2.18 -24.94 -3.71
C ALA A 609 -3.18 -24.08 -2.90
N THR A 610 -4.19 -23.54 -3.57
CA THR A 610 -5.23 -22.70 -2.95
C THR A 610 -6.66 -23.12 -3.32
N SER A 611 -6.84 -23.91 -4.38
CA SER A 611 -8.16 -24.26 -4.91
C SER A 611 -8.50 -25.74 -4.71
N ASN A 612 -9.81 -26.05 -4.66
CA ASN A 612 -10.29 -27.44 -4.62
C ASN A 612 -9.68 -28.30 -5.73
N LYS A 613 -9.51 -27.73 -6.90
CA LYS A 613 -8.92 -28.41 -8.06
C LYS A 613 -7.47 -28.82 -7.80
N GLU A 614 -6.68 -27.89 -7.26
CA GLU A 614 -5.26 -28.15 -6.94
C GLU A 614 -5.13 -29.17 -5.82
N TYR A 615 -5.87 -28.99 -4.71
CA TYR A 615 -5.87 -29.95 -3.61
C TYR A 615 -6.25 -31.35 -4.09
N PHE A 616 -7.35 -31.50 -4.83
CA PHE A 616 -7.78 -32.76 -5.37
C PHE A 616 -6.72 -33.39 -6.27
N THR A 617 -6.12 -32.62 -7.15
CA THR A 617 -5.10 -33.09 -8.07
C THR A 617 -3.83 -33.57 -7.38
N UNK A 618 -3.44 -32.92 -6.41
CA UNK A 618 -2.45 -33.20 -5.76
C UNK A 618 -2.57 -34.30 -5.01
N LEU A 619 -3.55 -34.44 -4.30
CA LEU A 619 -3.84 -35.62 -3.46
C LEU A 619 -3.99 -36.89 -4.27
N ILE A 620 -4.74 -36.83 -5.36
CA ILE A 620 -4.96 -38.05 -6.18
C ILE A 620 -3.67 -38.51 -6.87
N ALA A 621 -2.75 -37.58 -7.17
CA ALA A 621 -1.43 -37.96 -7.68
C ALA A 621 -0.65 -38.75 -6.61
N PHE A 622 -0.67 -38.31 -5.36
CA PHE A 622 -0.06 -39.03 -4.24
C PHE A 622 -0.72 -40.44 -4.07
N ASN A 623 -2.04 -40.49 -4.16
CA ASN A 623 -2.81 -41.70 -3.87
C ASN A 623 -2.75 -42.74 -4.99
N LYS A 624 -2.52 -42.31 -6.25
CA LYS A 624 -2.60 -43.17 -7.44
C LYS A 624 -1.25 -43.46 -8.10
N SER A 625 -0.15 -43.05 -7.41
CA SER A 625 1.21 -43.29 -7.93
C SER A 625 2.15 -43.72 -6.78
N ASN A 626 3.31 -44.18 -7.13
CA ASN A 626 4.33 -44.60 -6.15
C ASN A 626 5.31 -43.47 -5.79
N ILE A 627 4.93 -42.22 -6.10
CA ILE A 627 5.85 -41.06 -5.90
C ILE A 627 6.18 -40.84 -4.43
N MET A 628 5.35 -41.27 -3.50
CA MET A 628 5.63 -41.17 -2.06
C MET A 628 6.88 -41.92 -1.62
N GLU A 629 7.34 -42.91 -2.39
CA GLU A 629 8.60 -43.61 -2.13
C GLU A 629 9.82 -42.69 -2.20
N SER A 630 9.69 -41.52 -2.85
CA SER A 630 10.72 -40.49 -2.97
C SER A 630 10.70 -39.47 -1.83
N MET A 631 9.78 -39.62 -0.85
CA MET A 631 9.66 -38.69 0.29
C MET A 631 10.85 -38.83 1.25
N THR A 632 11.40 -37.70 1.69
CA THR A 632 12.43 -37.62 2.74
C THR A 632 11.87 -36.93 3.98
N LYS A 633 12.63 -36.94 5.08
CA LYS A 633 12.23 -36.26 6.33
C LYS A 633 11.97 -34.76 6.13
N ASP A 634 12.71 -34.12 5.24
CA ASP A 634 12.56 -32.68 4.96
C ASP A 634 11.23 -32.33 4.28
N HIS A 635 10.61 -33.30 3.62
CA HIS A 635 9.31 -33.11 2.95
C HIS A 635 8.11 -33.28 3.90
N TYR A 636 8.31 -33.94 5.03
CA TYR A 636 7.24 -34.43 5.92
C TYR A 636 6.31 -33.32 6.40
N GLN A 637 6.87 -32.24 6.96
CA GLN A 637 6.07 -31.18 7.54
C GLN A 637 5.21 -30.47 6.48
N THR A 638 5.78 -30.19 5.31
CA THR A 638 5.04 -29.55 4.21
C THR A 638 3.85 -30.40 3.75
N ILE A 639 4.06 -31.70 3.62
CA ILE A 639 2.98 -32.64 3.23
C ILE A 639 1.92 -32.70 4.34
N LYS A 640 2.34 -32.79 5.59
CA LYS A 640 1.44 -32.77 6.76
C LYS A 640 0.54 -31.53 6.77
N ASP A 641 1.12 -30.36 6.57
CA ASP A 641 0.37 -29.08 6.55
C ASP A 641 -0.64 -29.05 5.38
N PHE A 642 -0.25 -29.57 4.23
CA PHE A 642 -1.11 -29.67 3.06
C PHE A 642 -2.30 -30.61 3.32
N ILE A 643 -2.05 -31.78 3.93
CA ILE A 643 -3.10 -32.74 4.30
C ILE A 643 -4.05 -32.13 5.33
N ASN A 644 -3.52 -31.44 6.34
CA ASN A 644 -4.32 -30.78 7.37
C ASN A 644 -5.29 -29.76 6.74
N SER A 645 -4.80 -28.98 5.79
CA SER A 645 -5.63 -28.00 5.06
C SER A 645 -6.72 -28.71 4.23
N ALA A 646 -6.37 -29.79 3.57
CA ALA A 646 -7.29 -30.56 2.73
C ALA A 646 -8.44 -31.20 3.53
N LEU A 647 -8.16 -31.70 4.73
CA LEU A 647 -9.16 -32.31 5.62
C LEU A 647 -10.24 -31.30 6.06
N GLN A 648 -9.91 -30.02 6.10
CA GLN A 648 -10.81 -28.94 6.52
C GLN A 648 -11.60 -28.33 5.36
N MET A 649 -11.37 -28.78 4.13
CA MET A 649 -12.06 -28.21 2.96
C MET A 649 -13.53 -28.64 2.88
N LYS A 650 -14.41 -27.75 2.43
CA LYS A 650 -15.85 -28.03 2.27
C LYS A 650 -16.13 -29.09 1.19
N ASN A 651 -15.23 -29.23 0.21
CA ASN A 651 -15.42 -30.16 -0.91
C ASN A 651 -15.16 -31.62 -0.46
N SER A 652 -16.18 -32.46 -0.53
CA SER A 652 -16.10 -33.85 -0.08
C SER A 652 -15.12 -34.72 -0.91
N PHE A 653 -14.94 -34.42 -2.19
CA PHE A 653 -13.96 -35.15 -3.02
C PHE A 653 -12.53 -34.86 -2.54
N VAL A 654 -12.24 -33.62 -2.12
CA VAL A 654 -10.93 -33.25 -1.57
C VAL A 654 -10.72 -33.93 -0.21
N ARG A 655 -11.72 -33.84 0.69
CA ARG A 655 -11.63 -34.50 2.01
C ARG A 655 -11.44 -36.03 1.85
N TYR A 656 -12.19 -36.66 0.94
CA TYR A 656 -12.04 -38.10 0.67
C TYR A 656 -10.59 -38.42 0.28
N GLN A 657 -10.00 -37.67 -0.65
CA GLN A 657 -8.63 -37.94 -1.10
C GLN A 657 -7.60 -37.72 0.03
N ALA A 658 -7.85 -36.78 0.94
CA ALA A 658 -6.97 -36.54 2.10
C ALA A 658 -7.06 -37.69 3.13
N VAL A 659 -8.29 -38.19 3.40
CA VAL A 659 -8.50 -39.34 4.27
C VAL A 659 -7.90 -40.60 3.63
N ASP A 660 -8.09 -40.80 2.33
CA ASP A 660 -7.52 -41.92 1.58
C ASP A 660 -5.98 -41.87 1.58
N PHE A 661 -5.38 -40.66 1.51
CA PHE A 661 -3.93 -40.47 1.62
C PHE A 661 -3.42 -41.03 2.96
N ILE A 662 -4.07 -40.68 4.08
CA ILE A 662 -3.68 -41.16 5.42
C ILE A 662 -3.84 -42.68 5.53
N TYR A 663 -4.90 -43.23 4.92
CA TYR A 663 -5.10 -44.70 4.87
C TYR A 663 -3.95 -45.39 4.16
N LEU A 664 -3.52 -44.86 3.02
CA LEU A 664 -2.44 -45.43 2.20
C LEU A 664 -1.05 -45.16 2.80
N ASN A 665 -0.89 -44.15 3.63
CA ASN A 665 0.39 -43.72 4.20
C ASN A 665 0.28 -43.67 5.76
N SER A 666 0.29 -44.83 6.38
CA SER A 666 0.00 -45.04 7.81
C SER A 666 0.94 -44.25 8.74
N ASN A 667 2.14 -43.87 8.28
CA ASN A 667 3.08 -43.03 9.04
C ASN A 667 2.54 -41.62 9.36
N PHE A 668 1.45 -41.20 8.67
CA PHE A 668 0.76 -39.93 8.98
C PHE A 668 -0.43 -40.12 9.95
N LYS A 669 -0.85 -41.34 10.24
CA LYS A 669 -2.06 -41.64 11.03
C LYS A 669 -2.03 -40.94 12.42
N ASP A 670 -0.94 -41.10 13.13
CA ASP A 670 -0.82 -40.60 14.52
C ASP A 670 -0.92 -39.08 14.59
N ASP A 671 -0.41 -38.38 13.58
CA ASP A 671 -0.47 -36.91 13.48
C ASP A 671 -1.90 -36.38 13.37
N PHE A 672 -2.80 -37.18 12.78
CA PHE A 672 -4.18 -36.76 12.48
C PHE A 672 -5.23 -37.49 13.32
N ILE A 673 -4.85 -38.37 14.23
CA ILE A 673 -5.78 -39.26 14.95
C ILE A 673 -6.94 -38.49 15.63
N THR A 674 -6.66 -37.39 16.31
CA THR A 674 -7.66 -36.57 16.99
C THR A 674 -8.62 -35.93 15.98
N LEU A 675 -8.08 -35.39 14.91
CA LEU A 675 -8.89 -34.74 13.86
C LEU A 675 -9.78 -35.78 13.16
N LEU A 676 -9.24 -36.98 12.85
CA LEU A 676 -10.00 -38.06 12.19
C LEU A 676 -11.13 -38.56 13.08
N LYS A 677 -10.93 -38.69 14.41
CA LYS A 677 -12.00 -39.06 15.36
C LYS A 677 -13.12 -38.02 15.38
N ASN A 678 -12.78 -36.74 15.37
CA ASN A 678 -13.78 -35.67 15.32
C ASN A 678 -14.55 -35.73 14.00
N MET A 679 -13.82 -35.93 12.89
CA MET A 679 -14.45 -36.05 11.57
C MET A 679 -15.40 -37.27 11.49
N GLU A 680 -15.07 -38.38 12.11
CA GLU A 680 -15.93 -39.59 12.12
C GLU A 680 -17.33 -39.29 12.68
N VAL A 681 -17.37 -38.43 13.71
CA VAL A 681 -18.64 -38.02 14.36
C VAL A 681 -19.44 -37.07 13.45
N GLU A 682 -18.78 -36.13 12.78
CA GLU A 682 -19.40 -35.03 12.06
C GLU A 682 -19.66 -35.30 10.57
N GLU A 683 -18.91 -36.27 9.95
CA GLU A 683 -18.93 -36.45 8.51
C GLU A 683 -20.22 -37.12 8.02
N ARG A 684 -20.91 -36.45 7.12
CA ARG A 684 -22.18 -36.91 6.54
C ARG A 684 -22.00 -37.72 5.25
N ASN A 685 -20.82 -37.67 4.67
CA ASN A 685 -20.54 -38.45 3.43
C ASN A 685 -20.21 -39.88 3.78
N SER A 686 -21.03 -40.82 3.34
CA SER A 686 -20.93 -42.27 3.67
C SER A 686 -19.59 -42.87 3.29
N THR A 687 -19.05 -42.49 2.10
CA THR A 687 -17.77 -43.02 1.60
C THR A 687 -16.60 -42.58 2.48
N ILE A 688 -16.62 -41.32 2.92
CA ILE A 688 -15.61 -40.79 3.83
C ILE A 688 -15.74 -41.44 5.21
N SER A 689 -16.97 -41.56 5.74
CA SER A 689 -17.24 -42.23 7.02
C SER A 689 -16.76 -43.68 7.04
N GLU A 690 -16.96 -44.41 5.96
CA GLU A 690 -16.48 -45.80 5.83
C GLU A 690 -14.94 -45.85 5.85
N ARG A 691 -14.28 -44.95 5.12
CA ARG A 691 -12.82 -44.89 5.07
C ARG A 691 -12.23 -44.50 6.44
N LEU A 692 -12.88 -43.54 7.16
CA LEU A 692 -12.49 -43.14 8.51
C LEU A 692 -12.53 -44.35 9.47
N LYS A 693 -13.58 -45.16 9.41
CA LYS A 693 -13.67 -46.37 10.23
C LYS A 693 -12.54 -47.37 9.95
N GLN A 694 -12.15 -47.54 8.68
CA GLN A 694 -11.02 -48.39 8.29
C GLN A 694 -9.69 -47.91 8.88
N ILE A 695 -9.51 -46.59 9.01
CA ILE A 695 -8.30 -46.03 9.58
C ILE A 695 -8.30 -46.15 11.12
N LEU A 696 -9.45 -45.84 11.75
CA LEU A 696 -9.56 -45.73 13.21
C LEU A 696 -9.63 -47.10 13.92
N ASN A 697 -10.13 -48.12 13.26
CA ASN A 697 -10.09 -49.54 13.72
C ASN A 697 -8.73 -50.17 13.40
#